data_53d72984326a28c953d225886e9a8414
#
_entry.id   53d72984326a28c953d225886e9a8414
#
_cell.length_a   1.000
_cell.length_b   1.000
_cell.length_c   1.000
_cell.angle_alpha   90.00
_cell.angle_beta   90.00
_cell.angle_gamma   90.00
#
_symmetry.space_group_name_H-M   'P 1'
#
loop_
_entity.id
_entity.type
_entity.pdbx_description
1 polymer ?
#
loop_
_entity_poly.entity_id
_entity_poly.type
_entity_poly.pdbx_seq_one_letter_code
_entity_poly.pdbx_strand_id
1 'polypeptide(L)'
;MDEQQDCLHPINIKKFNDSPLTLSFKNITSKVTCNKKNKNKVILNDVSGTFHSGRLTAILGPSGAGKTTLLNILAGYKSKGVTGSVLVNNQPRVAHDFQWQSCCIGQDAALLPLLTTHETLLIAADLKMSSKISTKQKQKIVSDIADLLGLQKAMDTRVSKLSGGEVKRLSIGVELVTNPPIMFFDEPTSGLDSVSSGQVVSHLRNLAQGGRTVVCVIHQPSSRIFDMFDDLYVVANGRIIYGGPVSDMVAVFQSAGFKCPHYYNRADFALEVASCEIVGDVDSLLEKALNHSQTSILTNNTNVIDENSTEKDSAVHEGSSRSSSDSQKKFEKEDSSSVILPIDQESEERKIPVHKRQTYAISYWRQFTILLTRSSTCTFRDMQLATLRLIMHGLVGVALGLVYYHIGNEASKIISNTAFLFFILLFIFFANSMPTVLTFPQEAAVFQRESLNNWYSLPAYYFSKIIADLPLQMLCPTLFMLVSYFMTDQPADCFRVTMVWAVCVLFTIISQGLGLLAGVAFDPQLALFVLPAATIPMLMFSGFFIRFDELPAYMHPFSYTSYFGYGFEAIIQTVYGYDRPKLICSEPFCQFTQPSRYLKEIGIRYTYKEDLMFLSGFIVFIYILLYAVLKFRLWKSRW
;
A
#
# COMPACT_ATOMS: atom_id res chain seq x y z
N MET A 1 -31.53 15.26 33.32
CA MET A 1 -30.33 14.48 33.03
C MET A 1 -30.77 13.45 32.01
N ASP A 2 -30.91 13.87 30.76
CA ASP A 2 -31.36 13.03 29.64
C ASP A 2 -30.15 12.46 28.95
N GLU A 3 -29.99 11.16 29.12
CA GLU A 3 -29.05 10.36 28.32
C GLU A 3 -29.54 10.35 26.87
N GLN A 4 -28.90 11.15 26.03
CA GLN A 4 -28.95 10.95 24.59
C GLN A 4 -28.26 9.62 24.26
N GLN A 5 -29.02 8.55 24.25
CA GLN A 5 -28.69 7.33 23.55
C GLN A 5 -28.61 7.64 22.04
N ASP A 6 -27.42 7.96 21.56
CA ASP A 6 -27.09 7.89 20.15
C ASP A 6 -27.35 6.44 19.69
N CYS A 7 -28.54 6.20 19.17
CA CYS A 7 -28.91 4.99 18.47
C CYS A 7 -28.04 4.87 17.21
N LEU A 8 -26.87 4.23 17.36
CA LEU A 8 -26.11 3.73 16.23
C LEU A 8 -26.98 2.70 15.50
N HIS A 9 -27.64 3.12 14.44
CA HIS A 9 -28.37 2.23 13.55
C HIS A 9 -27.43 1.08 13.13
N PRO A 10 -27.89 -0.17 13.15
CA PRO A 10 -27.09 -1.30 12.68
C PRO A 10 -26.69 -1.03 11.22
N ILE A 11 -25.37 -1.09 10.93
CA ILE A 11 -24.86 -0.90 9.58
C ILE A 11 -25.46 -1.98 8.69
N ASN A 12 -26.40 -1.61 7.83
CA ASN A 12 -26.99 -2.53 6.87
C ASN A 12 -26.12 -2.61 5.63
N ILE A 13 -25.27 -3.65 5.57
CA ILE A 13 -24.32 -3.83 4.48
C ILE A 13 -25.03 -4.14 3.15
N LYS A 14 -26.24 -4.70 3.20
CA LYS A 14 -27.02 -5.03 2.01
C LYS A 14 -27.63 -3.81 1.32
N LYS A 15 -27.96 -2.76 2.09
CA LYS A 15 -28.49 -1.49 1.57
C LYS A 15 -27.66 -0.33 2.11
N PHE A 16 -27.35 0.62 1.25
CA PHE A 16 -26.78 1.89 1.64
C PHE A 16 -27.94 2.82 2.01
N ASN A 17 -28.00 3.21 3.29
CA ASN A 17 -29.15 3.97 3.83
C ASN A 17 -28.94 5.50 3.77
N ASP A 18 -27.74 5.95 3.39
CA ASP A 18 -27.43 7.37 3.23
C ASP A 18 -27.87 7.87 1.85
N SER A 19 -27.87 9.18 1.66
CA SER A 19 -28.22 9.81 0.38
C SER A 19 -27.35 9.24 -0.76
N PRO A 20 -27.94 8.91 -1.91
CA PRO A 20 -27.19 8.38 -3.06
C PRO A 20 -26.12 9.37 -3.51
N LEU A 21 -24.88 8.88 -3.73
CA LEU A 21 -23.79 9.69 -4.19
C LEU A 21 -23.56 9.50 -5.69
N THR A 22 -23.68 10.58 -6.44
CA THR A 22 -23.37 10.63 -7.86
C THR A 22 -21.99 11.29 -8.04
N LEU A 23 -21.15 10.66 -8.86
CA LEU A 23 -19.81 11.17 -9.18
C LEU A 23 -19.79 11.73 -10.61
N SER A 24 -19.60 13.03 -10.75
CA SER A 24 -19.47 13.69 -12.05
C SER A 24 -18.04 14.19 -12.25
N PHE A 25 -17.56 14.17 -13.49
CA PHE A 25 -16.24 14.70 -13.85
C PHE A 25 -16.32 15.47 -15.15
N LYS A 26 -15.60 16.61 -15.22
CA LYS A 26 -15.66 17.54 -16.34
C LYS A 26 -14.27 17.93 -16.82
N ASN A 27 -14.05 17.82 -18.12
CA ASN A 27 -12.85 18.29 -18.84
C ASN A 27 -11.54 17.74 -18.24
N ILE A 28 -11.54 16.45 -17.83
CA ILE A 28 -10.36 15.82 -17.27
C ILE A 28 -9.30 15.61 -18.34
N THR A 29 -8.17 16.31 -18.18
CA THR A 29 -6.99 16.15 -19.03
C THR A 29 -5.80 15.76 -18.17
N SER A 30 -5.07 14.71 -18.57
CA SER A 30 -3.89 14.20 -17.85
C SER A 30 -2.67 14.17 -18.75
N LYS A 31 -1.60 14.84 -18.30
CA LYS A 31 -0.30 14.92 -18.99
C LYS A 31 0.78 14.26 -18.14
N VAL A 32 1.64 13.45 -18.77
CA VAL A 32 2.81 12.83 -18.15
C VAL A 32 4.07 13.30 -18.84
N THR A 33 5.01 13.80 -18.04
CA THR A 33 6.33 14.22 -18.54
C THR A 33 7.20 12.98 -18.76
N CYS A 34 7.56 12.71 -20.02
CA CYS A 34 8.43 11.59 -20.36
C CYS A 34 9.89 12.03 -20.25
N ASN A 35 10.65 11.43 -19.32
CA ASN A 35 12.04 11.82 -18.96
C ASN A 35 13.06 11.80 -20.13
N LYS A 36 12.77 11.18 -21.27
CA LYS A 36 13.77 11.03 -22.35
C LYS A 36 13.88 12.22 -23.32
N LYS A 37 12.93 13.17 -23.39
CA LYS A 37 12.98 14.34 -24.30
C LYS A 37 12.10 15.53 -23.85
N ASN A 38 11.77 15.74 -22.60
CA ASN A 38 10.86 16.83 -22.16
C ASN A 38 9.54 16.93 -22.96
N LYS A 39 9.07 15.86 -23.59
CA LYS A 39 7.79 15.82 -24.30
C LYS A 39 6.70 15.40 -23.32
N ASN A 40 5.74 16.27 -23.09
CA ASN A 40 4.53 15.95 -22.35
C ASN A 40 3.65 15.02 -23.22
N LYS A 41 3.48 13.76 -22.81
CA LYS A 41 2.51 12.85 -23.42
C LYS A 41 1.16 13.07 -22.76
N VAL A 42 0.15 13.44 -23.56
CA VAL A 42 -1.25 13.49 -23.10
C VAL A 42 -1.77 12.05 -23.05
N ILE A 43 -2.26 11.63 -21.87
CA ILE A 43 -2.85 10.30 -21.67
C ILE A 43 -4.38 10.40 -21.74
N LEU A 44 -4.96 11.43 -21.14
CA LEU A 44 -6.39 11.73 -21.22
C LEU A 44 -6.56 13.13 -21.74
N ASN A 45 -7.53 13.34 -22.61
CA ASN A 45 -7.78 14.61 -23.26
C ASN A 45 -9.27 14.92 -23.22
N ASP A 46 -9.65 15.88 -22.39
CA ASP A 46 -11.01 16.42 -22.30
C ASP A 46 -12.10 15.37 -22.04
N VAL A 47 -11.90 14.59 -20.98
CA VAL A 47 -12.78 13.48 -20.61
C VAL A 47 -13.84 13.96 -19.61
N SER A 48 -15.14 13.77 -19.94
CA SER A 48 -16.28 14.17 -19.09
C SER A 48 -17.28 13.03 -18.97
N GLY A 49 -18.00 12.94 -17.84
CA GLY A 49 -19.02 11.91 -17.62
C GLY A 49 -19.61 11.95 -16.22
N THR A 50 -20.58 11.05 -15.96
CA THR A 50 -21.27 10.93 -14.68
C THR A 50 -21.55 9.47 -14.35
N PHE A 51 -21.21 9.04 -13.12
CA PHE A 51 -21.52 7.74 -12.60
C PHE A 51 -22.64 7.84 -11.57
N HIS A 52 -23.70 7.10 -11.78
CA HIS A 52 -24.90 7.15 -10.96
C HIS A 52 -24.89 6.11 -9.85
N SER A 53 -25.44 6.48 -8.71
CA SER A 53 -25.72 5.55 -7.62
C SER A 53 -26.75 4.49 -8.06
N GLY A 54 -26.62 3.28 -7.54
CA GLY A 54 -27.51 2.16 -7.88
C GLY A 54 -27.15 1.46 -9.19
N ARG A 55 -26.14 1.93 -9.93
CA ARG A 55 -25.75 1.40 -11.25
C ARG A 55 -24.34 0.84 -11.24
N LEU A 56 -24.17 -0.28 -11.93
CA LEU A 56 -22.85 -0.88 -12.19
C LEU A 56 -22.33 -0.37 -13.53
N THR A 57 -21.27 0.42 -13.49
CA THR A 57 -20.66 1.06 -14.66
C THR A 57 -19.39 0.34 -15.11
N ALA A 58 -19.27 0.03 -16.40
CA ALA A 58 -18.04 -0.50 -17.01
C ALA A 58 -17.27 0.60 -17.71
N ILE A 59 -15.93 0.56 -17.62
CA ILE A 59 -15.01 1.35 -18.44
C ILE A 59 -14.25 0.37 -19.34
N LEU A 60 -14.50 0.44 -20.65
CA LEU A 60 -13.85 -0.37 -21.69
C LEU A 60 -12.90 0.46 -22.55
N GLY A 61 -12.02 -0.21 -23.27
CA GLY A 61 -11.13 0.39 -24.27
C GLY A 61 -9.87 -0.45 -24.47
N PRO A 62 -9.12 -0.22 -25.54
CA PRO A 62 -7.89 -0.94 -25.84
C PRO A 62 -6.81 -0.71 -24.77
N SER A 63 -5.77 -1.55 -24.82
CA SER A 63 -4.63 -1.40 -23.91
C SER A 63 -3.94 -0.05 -24.14
N GLY A 64 -3.64 0.66 -23.05
CA GLY A 64 -3.02 1.99 -23.16
C GLY A 64 -3.98 3.16 -23.46
N ALA A 65 -5.29 2.94 -23.60
CA ALA A 65 -6.29 4.01 -23.85
C ALA A 65 -6.45 5.00 -22.68
N GLY A 66 -5.92 4.69 -21.47
CA GLY A 66 -5.99 5.57 -20.31
C GLY A 66 -7.00 5.17 -19.24
N LYS A 67 -7.62 3.97 -19.31
CA LYS A 67 -8.64 3.47 -18.37
C LYS A 67 -8.22 3.53 -16.90
N THR A 68 -7.12 2.86 -16.53
CA THR A 68 -6.57 2.87 -15.16
C THR A 68 -6.15 4.27 -14.72
N THR A 69 -5.66 5.11 -15.67
CA THR A 69 -5.34 6.51 -15.38
C THR A 69 -6.58 7.30 -15.01
N LEU A 70 -7.68 7.13 -15.74
CA LEU A 70 -8.97 7.76 -15.46
C LEU A 70 -9.48 7.29 -14.08
N LEU A 71 -9.48 5.97 -13.82
CA LEU A 71 -9.91 5.41 -12.56
C LEU A 71 -9.13 6.00 -11.38
N ASN A 72 -7.78 6.07 -11.48
CA ASN A 72 -6.92 6.60 -10.42
C ASN A 72 -7.13 8.11 -10.17
N ILE A 73 -7.46 8.88 -11.21
CA ILE A 73 -7.81 10.30 -11.06
C ILE A 73 -9.15 10.44 -10.32
N LEU A 74 -10.14 9.67 -10.72
CA LEU A 74 -11.47 9.69 -10.11
C LEU A 74 -11.45 9.18 -8.67
N ALA A 75 -10.67 8.15 -8.38
CA ALA A 75 -10.43 7.64 -7.02
C ALA A 75 -9.61 8.61 -6.15
N GLY A 76 -8.98 9.64 -6.73
CA GLY A 76 -8.18 10.62 -5.98
C GLY A 76 -6.73 10.21 -5.72
N TYR A 77 -6.25 9.14 -6.36
CA TYR A 77 -4.88 8.66 -6.22
C TYR A 77 -3.88 9.39 -7.12
N LYS A 78 -4.36 10.03 -8.20
CA LYS A 78 -3.54 10.81 -9.11
C LYS A 78 -4.10 12.21 -9.25
N SER A 79 -3.30 13.23 -8.92
CA SER A 79 -3.66 14.65 -9.04
C SER A 79 -2.62 15.45 -9.85
N LYS A 80 -1.37 15.00 -9.90
CA LYS A 80 -0.29 15.71 -10.60
C LYS A 80 -0.43 15.64 -12.10
N GLY A 81 -0.35 16.79 -12.79
CA GLY A 81 -0.50 16.88 -14.26
C GLY A 81 -1.93 16.62 -14.73
N VAL A 82 -2.92 16.79 -13.84
CA VAL A 82 -4.34 16.65 -14.13
C VAL A 82 -5.00 18.04 -14.08
N THR A 83 -5.80 18.34 -15.08
CA THR A 83 -6.68 19.52 -15.14
C THR A 83 -8.14 19.06 -15.28
N GLY A 84 -9.09 19.95 -15.02
CA GLY A 84 -10.52 19.62 -14.97
C GLY A 84 -11.04 19.53 -13.53
N SER A 85 -12.30 19.13 -13.37
CA SER A 85 -12.96 19.05 -12.06
C SER A 85 -13.67 17.72 -11.86
N VAL A 86 -13.64 17.25 -10.59
CA VAL A 86 -14.43 16.10 -10.14
C VAL A 86 -15.39 16.57 -9.08
N LEU A 87 -16.66 16.24 -9.24
CA LEU A 87 -17.77 16.68 -8.41
C LEU A 87 -18.44 15.46 -7.77
N VAL A 88 -18.84 15.59 -6.51
CA VAL A 88 -19.68 14.61 -5.79
C VAL A 88 -20.99 15.30 -5.48
N ASN A 89 -22.11 14.79 -5.99
CA ASN A 89 -23.43 15.45 -5.90
C ASN A 89 -23.39 16.92 -6.29
N ASN A 90 -22.76 17.24 -7.45
CA ASN A 90 -22.55 18.59 -7.99
C ASN A 90 -21.67 19.54 -7.15
N GLN A 91 -21.08 19.07 -6.03
CA GLN A 91 -20.13 19.85 -5.24
C GLN A 91 -18.68 19.42 -5.54
N PRO A 92 -17.73 20.36 -5.52
CA PRO A 92 -16.32 20.03 -5.73
C PRO A 92 -15.85 18.96 -4.73
N ARG A 93 -15.14 17.94 -5.23
CA ARG A 93 -14.59 16.85 -4.41
C ARG A 93 -13.58 17.41 -3.40
N VAL A 94 -13.89 17.28 -2.11
CA VAL A 94 -12.95 17.55 -1.02
C VAL A 94 -12.12 16.28 -0.79
N ALA A 95 -10.81 16.34 -1.05
CA ALA A 95 -9.93 15.17 -1.06
C ALA A 95 -9.97 14.36 0.26
N HIS A 96 -10.03 15.04 1.40
CA HIS A 96 -10.07 14.38 2.71
C HIS A 96 -11.37 13.60 2.94
N ASP A 97 -12.52 14.19 2.65
CA ASP A 97 -13.83 13.57 2.90
C ASP A 97 -14.10 12.44 1.89
N PHE A 98 -13.65 12.62 0.64
CA PHE A 98 -13.80 11.64 -0.41
C PHE A 98 -13.04 10.33 -0.14
N GLN A 99 -11.88 10.40 0.53
CA GLN A 99 -11.12 9.21 0.92
C GLN A 99 -11.86 8.30 1.91
N TRP A 100 -12.82 8.83 2.66
CA TRP A 100 -13.69 8.04 3.54
C TRP A 100 -14.95 7.52 2.84
N GLN A 101 -15.36 8.21 1.78
CA GLN A 101 -16.55 7.87 0.99
C GLN A 101 -16.23 6.93 -0.17
N SER A 102 -14.96 6.69 -0.48
CA SER A 102 -14.57 5.88 -1.63
C SER A 102 -13.52 4.84 -1.27
N CYS A 103 -13.52 3.73 -2.01
CA CYS A 103 -12.41 2.79 -2.00
C CYS A 103 -12.02 2.40 -3.43
N CYS A 104 -10.76 1.99 -3.60
CA CYS A 104 -10.26 1.48 -4.87
C CYS A 104 -9.59 0.12 -4.66
N ILE A 105 -10.05 -0.86 -5.42
CA ILE A 105 -9.54 -2.22 -5.42
C ILE A 105 -8.78 -2.43 -6.73
N GLY A 106 -7.46 -2.57 -6.62
CA GLY A 106 -6.58 -2.74 -7.78
C GLY A 106 -6.65 -4.14 -8.41
N GLN A 107 -5.95 -4.27 -9.53
CA GLN A 107 -5.85 -5.51 -10.29
C GLN A 107 -5.27 -6.64 -9.44
N ASP A 108 -4.22 -6.38 -8.66
CA ASP A 108 -3.63 -7.36 -7.75
C ASP A 108 -4.32 -7.33 -6.39
N ALA A 109 -4.84 -8.47 -5.97
CA ALA A 109 -5.39 -8.66 -4.64
C ALA A 109 -4.26 -8.91 -3.62
N ALA A 110 -3.46 -7.88 -3.32
CA ALA A 110 -2.37 -7.98 -2.38
C ALA A 110 -2.92 -8.23 -0.96
N LEU A 111 -2.93 -9.49 -0.51
CA LEU A 111 -3.37 -9.95 0.81
C LEU A 111 -2.26 -10.74 1.48
N LEU A 112 -2.25 -10.81 2.82
CA LEU A 112 -1.27 -11.61 3.57
C LEU A 112 -1.62 -13.11 3.45
N PRO A 113 -0.74 -13.94 2.89
CA PRO A 113 -1.05 -15.33 2.54
C PRO A 113 -1.25 -16.26 3.74
N LEU A 114 -0.70 -15.92 4.90
CA LEU A 114 -0.66 -16.74 6.11
C LEU A 114 -1.86 -16.55 7.04
N LEU A 115 -2.66 -15.52 6.81
CA LEU A 115 -3.90 -15.26 7.56
C LEU A 115 -5.06 -16.06 6.96
N THR A 116 -6.05 -16.37 7.80
CA THR A 116 -7.33 -16.93 7.32
C THR A 116 -8.23 -15.83 6.75
N THR A 117 -9.26 -16.21 6.01
CA THR A 117 -10.28 -15.29 5.50
C THR A 117 -10.93 -14.51 6.64
N HIS A 118 -11.32 -15.20 7.72
CA HIS A 118 -11.91 -14.60 8.92
C HIS A 118 -10.98 -13.56 9.56
N GLU A 119 -9.72 -13.94 9.80
CA GLU A 119 -8.74 -13.04 10.40
C GLU A 119 -8.48 -11.81 9.55
N THR A 120 -8.39 -11.98 8.23
CA THR A 120 -8.17 -10.87 7.29
C THR A 120 -9.32 -9.87 7.35
N LEU A 121 -10.58 -10.35 7.37
CA LEU A 121 -11.77 -9.49 7.50
C LEU A 121 -11.84 -8.83 8.88
N LEU A 122 -11.54 -9.58 9.95
CA LEU A 122 -11.61 -9.05 11.32
C LEU A 122 -10.54 -7.99 11.56
N ILE A 123 -9.30 -8.19 11.09
CA ILE A 123 -8.23 -7.19 11.17
C ILE A 123 -8.60 -5.93 10.38
N ALA A 124 -9.20 -6.07 9.19
CA ALA A 124 -9.72 -4.94 8.43
C ALA A 124 -10.80 -4.18 9.22
N ALA A 125 -11.73 -4.91 9.86
CA ALA A 125 -12.77 -4.32 10.72
C ALA A 125 -12.15 -3.60 11.93
N ASP A 126 -11.15 -4.18 12.55
CA ASP A 126 -10.48 -3.59 13.70
C ASP A 126 -9.69 -2.32 13.37
N LEU A 127 -9.07 -2.25 12.19
CA LEU A 127 -8.29 -1.10 11.75
C LEU A 127 -9.14 0.03 11.17
N LYS A 128 -10.21 -0.29 10.44
CA LYS A 128 -11.02 0.67 9.67
C LYS A 128 -12.27 1.15 10.38
N MET A 129 -12.77 0.42 11.38
CA MET A 129 -13.96 0.80 12.12
C MET A 129 -13.62 1.48 13.44
N SER A 130 -14.50 2.41 13.86
CA SER A 130 -14.34 3.12 15.13
C SER A 130 -14.20 2.15 16.32
N SER A 131 -13.40 2.56 17.30
CA SER A 131 -13.22 1.83 18.57
C SER A 131 -14.51 1.77 19.42
N LYS A 132 -15.51 2.61 19.12
CA LYS A 132 -16.82 2.60 19.79
C LYS A 132 -17.67 1.38 19.42
N ILE A 133 -17.39 0.72 18.30
CA ILE A 133 -18.10 -0.48 17.84
C ILE A 133 -17.58 -1.69 18.58
N SER A 134 -18.47 -2.45 19.21
CA SER A 134 -18.11 -3.63 20.00
C SER A 134 -17.56 -4.75 19.11
N THR A 135 -16.71 -5.63 19.70
CA THR A 135 -16.15 -6.78 18.98
C THR A 135 -17.23 -7.70 18.42
N LYS A 136 -18.33 -7.90 19.16
CA LYS A 136 -19.47 -8.72 18.71
C LYS A 136 -20.13 -8.13 17.47
N GLN A 137 -20.29 -6.80 17.42
CA GLN A 137 -20.86 -6.12 16.24
C GLN A 137 -19.90 -6.23 15.04
N LYS A 138 -18.58 -6.09 15.23
CA LYS A 138 -17.59 -6.29 14.17
C LYS A 138 -17.62 -7.72 13.61
N GLN A 139 -17.70 -8.73 14.49
CA GLN A 139 -17.83 -10.13 14.07
C GLN A 139 -19.11 -10.38 13.27
N LYS A 140 -20.24 -9.77 13.67
CA LYS A 140 -21.48 -9.85 12.91
C LYS A 140 -21.32 -9.25 11.52
N ILE A 141 -20.73 -8.06 11.40
CA ILE A 141 -20.44 -7.40 10.12
C ILE A 141 -19.55 -8.29 9.23
N VAL A 142 -18.52 -8.88 9.80
CA VAL A 142 -17.64 -9.82 9.08
C VAL A 142 -18.41 -11.04 8.57
N SER A 143 -19.30 -11.61 9.40
CA SER A 143 -20.17 -12.71 8.97
C SER A 143 -21.11 -12.30 7.85
N ASP A 144 -21.77 -11.13 7.96
CA ASP A 144 -22.68 -10.62 6.95
C ASP A 144 -21.96 -10.35 5.60
N ILE A 145 -20.71 -9.86 5.64
CA ILE A 145 -19.86 -9.68 4.44
C ILE A 145 -19.49 -11.03 3.84
N ALA A 146 -19.12 -12.00 4.66
CA ALA A 146 -18.79 -13.34 4.18
C ALA A 146 -19.98 -14.03 3.51
N ASP A 147 -21.19 -13.86 4.04
CA ASP A 147 -22.44 -14.35 3.44
C ASP A 147 -22.72 -13.64 2.11
N LEU A 148 -22.61 -12.30 2.08
CA LEU A 148 -22.87 -11.51 0.89
C LEU A 148 -21.95 -11.88 -0.28
N LEU A 149 -20.68 -12.21 0.02
CA LEU A 149 -19.65 -12.53 -0.97
C LEU A 149 -19.49 -14.04 -1.20
N GLY A 150 -20.28 -14.89 -0.55
CA GLY A 150 -20.20 -16.34 -0.66
C GLY A 150 -18.88 -16.92 -0.17
N LEU A 151 -18.33 -16.37 0.92
CA LEU A 151 -17.06 -16.77 1.54
C LEU A 151 -17.22 -17.60 2.83
N GLN A 152 -18.46 -17.92 3.25
CA GLN A 152 -18.73 -18.62 4.52
C GLN A 152 -17.97 -19.95 4.63
N LYS A 153 -17.93 -20.73 3.56
CA LYS A 153 -17.22 -22.03 3.54
C LYS A 153 -15.71 -21.90 3.62
N ALA A 154 -15.18 -20.71 3.32
CA ALA A 154 -13.75 -20.44 3.24
C ALA A 154 -13.24 -19.62 4.44
N MET A 155 -14.07 -19.38 5.49
CA MET A 155 -13.71 -18.51 6.61
C MET A 155 -12.45 -18.96 7.34
N ASP A 156 -12.28 -20.26 7.55
CA ASP A 156 -11.10 -20.83 8.25
C ASP A 156 -9.95 -21.18 7.29
N THR A 157 -10.14 -20.95 5.97
CA THR A 157 -9.14 -21.24 4.97
C THR A 157 -8.11 -20.10 4.91
N ARG A 158 -6.82 -20.44 4.86
CA ARG A 158 -5.73 -19.46 4.67
C ARG A 158 -5.81 -18.85 3.28
N VAL A 159 -5.50 -17.56 3.17
CA VAL A 159 -5.51 -16.80 1.90
C VAL A 159 -4.68 -17.48 0.82
N SER A 160 -3.53 -18.09 1.17
CA SER A 160 -2.67 -18.83 0.23
C SER A 160 -3.32 -20.09 -0.38
N LYS A 161 -4.41 -20.58 0.21
CA LYS A 161 -5.13 -21.79 -0.26
C LYS A 161 -6.48 -21.48 -0.93
N LEU A 162 -6.84 -20.19 -1.00
CA LEU A 162 -8.06 -19.75 -1.68
C LEU A 162 -7.91 -19.82 -3.19
N SER A 163 -9.00 -20.06 -3.89
CA SER A 163 -9.07 -19.89 -5.35
C SER A 163 -8.92 -18.41 -5.72
N GLY A 164 -8.51 -18.11 -6.95
CA GLY A 164 -8.37 -16.73 -7.42
C GLY A 164 -9.65 -15.91 -7.27
N GLY A 165 -10.82 -16.52 -7.52
CA GLY A 165 -12.11 -15.89 -7.34
C GLY A 165 -12.42 -15.58 -5.87
N GLU A 166 -12.08 -16.48 -4.94
CA GLU A 166 -12.24 -16.23 -3.50
C GLU A 166 -11.31 -15.14 -3.00
N VAL A 167 -10.05 -15.09 -3.47
CA VAL A 167 -9.10 -14.03 -3.16
C VAL A 167 -9.62 -12.66 -3.62
N LYS A 168 -10.19 -12.59 -4.84
CA LYS A 168 -10.81 -11.35 -5.34
C LYS A 168 -12.03 -10.94 -4.50
N ARG A 169 -12.93 -11.88 -4.17
CA ARG A 169 -14.09 -11.61 -3.29
C ARG A 169 -13.63 -11.17 -1.89
N LEU A 170 -12.59 -11.79 -1.35
CA LEU A 170 -12.00 -11.36 -0.07
C LEU A 170 -11.42 -9.94 -0.16
N SER A 171 -10.74 -9.58 -1.25
CA SER A 171 -10.21 -8.22 -1.44
C SER A 171 -11.33 -7.17 -1.53
N ILE A 172 -12.52 -7.55 -2.04
CA ILE A 172 -13.72 -6.71 -1.98
C ILE A 172 -14.22 -6.61 -0.54
N GLY A 173 -14.29 -7.75 0.18
CA GLY A 173 -14.78 -7.83 1.54
C GLY A 173 -14.03 -6.95 2.53
N VAL A 174 -12.71 -6.91 2.45
CA VAL A 174 -11.88 -6.07 3.35
C VAL A 174 -12.09 -4.57 3.15
N GLU A 175 -12.49 -4.14 1.96
CA GLU A 175 -12.84 -2.74 1.71
C GLU A 175 -14.32 -2.47 2.05
N LEU A 176 -15.20 -3.47 1.91
CA LEU A 176 -16.62 -3.37 2.20
C LEU A 176 -16.94 -3.21 3.70
N VAL A 177 -15.99 -3.53 4.57
CA VAL A 177 -16.12 -3.37 6.03
C VAL A 177 -16.56 -1.96 6.45
N THR A 178 -16.10 -0.92 5.76
CA THR A 178 -16.50 0.48 6.02
C THR A 178 -17.74 0.90 5.26
N ASN A 179 -18.33 -0.01 4.47
CA ASN A 179 -19.51 0.24 3.67
C ASN A 179 -19.41 1.52 2.79
N PRO A 180 -18.36 1.66 1.93
CA PRO A 180 -18.16 2.88 1.16
C PRO A 180 -19.26 3.07 0.10
N PRO A 181 -19.80 4.28 -0.08
CA PRO A 181 -20.83 4.57 -1.10
C PRO A 181 -20.29 4.55 -2.53
N ILE A 182 -19.00 4.79 -2.74
CA ILE A 182 -18.36 4.79 -4.06
C ILE A 182 -17.26 3.75 -4.08
N MET A 183 -17.30 2.84 -5.05
CA MET A 183 -16.33 1.76 -5.19
C MET A 183 -15.75 1.69 -6.60
N PHE A 184 -14.43 1.71 -6.69
CA PHE A 184 -13.68 1.59 -7.94
C PHE A 184 -12.97 0.24 -8.00
N PHE A 185 -13.02 -0.41 -9.16
CA PHE A 185 -12.38 -1.69 -9.42
C PHE A 185 -11.54 -1.63 -10.69
N ASP A 186 -10.26 -1.96 -10.56
CA ASP A 186 -9.36 -2.08 -11.70
C ASP A 186 -9.20 -3.55 -12.06
N GLU A 187 -9.79 -3.98 -13.17
CA GLU A 187 -9.80 -5.34 -13.69
C GLU A 187 -10.17 -6.44 -12.66
N PRO A 188 -11.38 -6.39 -12.07
CA PRO A 188 -11.77 -7.34 -11.02
C PRO A 188 -11.90 -8.80 -11.52
N THR A 189 -11.96 -9.03 -12.82
CA THR A 189 -12.08 -10.33 -13.48
C THR A 189 -10.78 -10.87 -14.08
N SER A 190 -9.70 -10.09 -14.04
CA SER A 190 -8.40 -10.49 -14.60
C SER A 190 -7.85 -11.73 -13.88
N GLY A 191 -7.38 -12.72 -14.68
CA GLY A 191 -6.80 -13.97 -14.15
C GLY A 191 -7.82 -14.96 -13.58
N LEU A 192 -9.14 -14.75 -13.79
CA LEU A 192 -10.19 -15.65 -13.36
C LEU A 192 -10.81 -16.42 -14.54
N ASP A 193 -11.30 -17.62 -14.25
CA ASP A 193 -12.14 -18.37 -15.17
C ASP A 193 -13.52 -17.69 -15.36
N SER A 194 -14.28 -18.08 -16.41
CA SER A 194 -15.54 -17.46 -16.76
C SER A 194 -16.61 -17.58 -15.67
N VAL A 195 -16.61 -18.67 -14.89
CA VAL A 195 -17.58 -18.89 -13.82
C VAL A 195 -17.28 -17.97 -12.64
N SER A 196 -16.04 -17.95 -12.18
CA SER A 196 -15.57 -17.07 -11.09
C SER A 196 -15.73 -15.60 -11.45
N SER A 197 -15.42 -15.21 -12.70
CA SER A 197 -15.62 -13.84 -13.20
C SER A 197 -17.10 -13.45 -13.14
N GLY A 198 -18.01 -14.33 -13.58
CA GLY A 198 -19.45 -14.11 -13.51
C GLY A 198 -19.94 -13.94 -12.06
N GLN A 199 -19.43 -14.74 -11.12
CA GLN A 199 -19.75 -14.61 -9.70
C GLN A 199 -19.29 -13.26 -9.12
N VAL A 200 -18.05 -12.86 -9.39
CA VAL A 200 -17.52 -11.57 -8.92
C VAL A 200 -18.38 -10.42 -9.43
N VAL A 201 -18.67 -10.36 -10.74
CA VAL A 201 -19.49 -9.28 -11.33
C VAL A 201 -20.93 -9.31 -10.80
N SER A 202 -21.51 -10.49 -10.55
CA SER A 202 -22.83 -10.63 -9.91
C SER A 202 -22.86 -10.00 -8.51
N HIS A 203 -21.80 -10.25 -7.70
CA HIS A 203 -21.68 -9.59 -6.39
C HIS A 203 -21.53 -8.07 -6.52
N LEU A 204 -20.77 -7.57 -7.50
CA LEU A 204 -20.63 -6.13 -7.75
C LEU A 204 -21.96 -5.50 -8.17
N ARG A 205 -22.76 -6.19 -9.00
CA ARG A 205 -24.10 -5.75 -9.39
C ARG A 205 -25.03 -5.66 -8.17
N ASN A 206 -25.02 -6.67 -7.32
CA ASN A 206 -25.81 -6.64 -6.08
C ASN A 206 -25.39 -5.48 -5.15
N LEU A 207 -24.09 -5.18 -5.07
CA LEU A 207 -23.59 -4.03 -4.31
C LEU A 207 -24.06 -2.70 -4.90
N ALA A 208 -24.07 -2.56 -6.24
CA ALA A 208 -24.59 -1.38 -6.93
C ALA A 208 -26.09 -1.22 -6.67
N GLN A 209 -26.88 -2.28 -6.89
CA GLN A 209 -28.33 -2.28 -6.63
C GLN A 209 -28.69 -1.96 -5.16
N GLY A 210 -27.74 -2.20 -4.24
CA GLY A 210 -27.85 -1.77 -2.85
C GLY A 210 -27.70 -0.26 -2.63
N GLY A 211 -27.61 0.55 -3.68
CA GLY A 211 -27.51 2.03 -3.61
C GLY A 211 -26.11 2.60 -3.68
N ARG A 212 -25.09 1.81 -4.07
CA ARG A 212 -23.71 2.28 -4.23
C ARG A 212 -23.41 2.67 -5.67
N THR A 213 -22.44 3.57 -5.85
CA THR A 213 -21.85 3.85 -7.17
C THR A 213 -20.68 2.90 -7.38
N VAL A 214 -20.81 1.97 -8.32
CA VAL A 214 -19.80 0.93 -8.59
C VAL A 214 -19.25 1.10 -10.00
N VAL A 215 -17.93 1.32 -10.11
CA VAL A 215 -17.23 1.56 -11.38
C VAL A 215 -16.13 0.54 -11.58
N CYS A 216 -16.15 -0.16 -12.70
CA CYS A 216 -15.20 -1.23 -13.02
C CYS A 216 -14.47 -0.94 -14.33
N VAL A 217 -13.15 -0.95 -14.31
CA VAL A 217 -12.36 -1.11 -15.55
C VAL A 217 -12.36 -2.59 -15.90
N ILE A 218 -12.75 -2.93 -17.14
CA ILE A 218 -12.82 -4.32 -17.58
C ILE A 218 -12.02 -4.47 -18.89
N HIS A 219 -11.36 -5.63 -19.00
CA HIS A 219 -10.63 -6.02 -20.19
C HIS A 219 -11.34 -7.23 -20.84
N GLN A 220 -11.78 -7.11 -22.10
CA GLN A 220 -12.39 -8.19 -22.92
C GLN A 220 -13.40 -9.06 -22.17
N PRO A 221 -14.55 -8.52 -21.71
CA PRO A 221 -15.57 -9.32 -21.03
C PRO A 221 -16.29 -10.25 -22.02
N SER A 222 -16.66 -11.45 -21.56
CA SER A 222 -17.61 -12.30 -22.31
C SER A 222 -18.98 -11.60 -22.42
N SER A 223 -19.78 -11.96 -23.43
CA SER A 223 -21.12 -11.38 -23.65
C SER A 223 -21.98 -11.46 -22.39
N ARG A 224 -21.94 -12.60 -21.66
CA ARG A 224 -22.68 -12.80 -20.40
C ARG A 224 -22.28 -11.79 -19.32
N ILE A 225 -20.97 -11.50 -19.18
CA ILE A 225 -20.46 -10.54 -18.19
C ILE A 225 -20.80 -9.13 -18.62
N PHE A 226 -20.70 -8.83 -19.93
CA PHE A 226 -21.01 -7.53 -20.48
C PHE A 226 -22.46 -7.12 -20.23
N ASP A 227 -23.40 -8.05 -20.37
CA ASP A 227 -24.84 -7.81 -20.15
C ASP A 227 -25.21 -7.61 -18.65
N MET A 228 -24.27 -7.81 -17.75
CA MET A 228 -24.49 -7.53 -16.32
C MET A 228 -24.28 -6.07 -15.94
N PHE A 229 -23.66 -5.28 -16.81
CA PHE A 229 -23.43 -3.85 -16.58
C PHE A 229 -24.64 -3.03 -16.99
N ASP A 230 -24.91 -1.97 -16.23
CA ASP A 230 -26.00 -1.02 -16.51
C ASP A 230 -25.52 0.10 -17.44
N ASP A 231 -24.32 0.66 -17.16
CA ASP A 231 -23.70 1.75 -17.92
C ASP A 231 -22.33 1.36 -18.47
N LEU A 232 -21.99 1.94 -19.60
CA LEU A 232 -20.73 1.72 -20.30
C LEU A 232 -20.07 3.05 -20.67
N TYR A 233 -18.77 3.14 -20.41
CA TYR A 233 -17.89 4.17 -20.94
C TYR A 233 -16.80 3.52 -21.80
N VAL A 234 -16.73 3.91 -23.07
CA VAL A 234 -15.70 3.42 -24.00
C VAL A 234 -14.64 4.50 -24.20
N VAL A 235 -13.40 4.15 -23.84
CA VAL A 235 -12.25 5.06 -23.90
C VAL A 235 -11.36 4.66 -25.09
N ALA A 236 -11.12 5.59 -26.01
CA ALA A 236 -10.23 5.44 -27.16
C ALA A 236 -9.24 6.60 -27.22
N ASN A 237 -7.94 6.32 -27.33
CA ASN A 237 -6.89 7.33 -27.45
C ASN A 237 -6.98 8.49 -26.42
N GLY A 238 -7.37 8.16 -25.19
CA GLY A 238 -7.50 9.14 -24.11
C GLY A 238 -8.76 10.01 -24.17
N ARG A 239 -9.76 9.68 -25.00
CA ARG A 239 -11.07 10.35 -25.10
C ARG A 239 -12.20 9.35 -24.89
N ILE A 240 -13.36 9.81 -24.43
CA ILE A 240 -14.57 8.99 -24.36
C ILE A 240 -15.30 9.07 -25.69
N ILE A 241 -15.48 7.92 -26.35
CA ILE A 241 -16.24 7.79 -27.61
C ILE A 241 -17.69 7.37 -27.38
N TYR A 242 -17.98 6.81 -26.19
CA TYR A 242 -19.33 6.46 -25.75
C TYR A 242 -19.45 6.57 -24.23
N GLY A 243 -20.57 7.09 -23.74
CA GLY A 243 -20.92 7.13 -22.33
C GLY A 243 -22.44 7.09 -22.16
N GLY A 244 -22.96 6.00 -21.58
CA GLY A 244 -24.40 5.79 -21.39
C GLY A 244 -24.78 4.34 -21.14
N PRO A 245 -26.09 4.00 -21.20
CA PRO A 245 -26.60 2.64 -20.99
C PRO A 245 -26.01 1.62 -21.96
N VAL A 246 -25.71 0.41 -21.49
CA VAL A 246 -25.17 -0.68 -22.33
C VAL A 246 -26.13 -1.02 -23.49
N SER A 247 -27.46 -0.91 -23.28
CA SER A 247 -28.51 -1.16 -24.28
C SER A 247 -28.37 -0.31 -25.53
N ASP A 248 -27.99 0.95 -25.38
CA ASP A 248 -28.07 1.97 -26.43
C ASP A 248 -26.77 2.05 -27.26
N MET A 249 -25.69 1.42 -26.79
CA MET A 249 -24.36 1.49 -27.41
C MET A 249 -24.38 1.10 -28.90
N VAL A 250 -25.00 -0.04 -29.23
CA VAL A 250 -25.04 -0.53 -30.62
C VAL A 250 -25.79 0.44 -31.57
N ALA A 251 -26.90 1.00 -31.09
CA ALA A 251 -27.68 1.97 -31.87
C ALA A 251 -26.88 3.27 -32.12
N VAL A 252 -26.18 3.77 -31.13
CA VAL A 252 -25.32 4.96 -31.24
C VAL A 252 -24.16 4.70 -32.20
N PHE A 253 -23.49 3.57 -32.13
CA PHE A 253 -22.40 3.21 -33.05
C PHE A 253 -22.92 3.02 -34.47
N GLN A 254 -24.09 2.40 -34.64
CA GLN A 254 -24.74 2.25 -35.95
C GLN A 254 -25.08 3.60 -36.57
N SER A 255 -25.52 4.57 -35.77
CA SER A 255 -25.81 5.93 -36.26
C SER A 255 -24.56 6.70 -36.72
N ALA A 256 -23.36 6.26 -36.31
CA ALA A 256 -22.07 6.78 -36.77
C ALA A 256 -21.41 5.91 -37.86
N GLY A 257 -22.19 4.99 -38.48
CA GLY A 257 -21.74 4.17 -39.60
C GLY A 257 -21.09 2.83 -39.22
N PHE A 258 -20.95 2.50 -37.91
CA PHE A 258 -20.40 1.23 -37.46
C PHE A 258 -21.50 0.18 -37.33
N LYS A 259 -21.45 -0.88 -38.15
CA LYS A 259 -22.46 -1.96 -38.11
C LYS A 259 -21.94 -3.15 -37.29
N CYS A 260 -22.66 -3.45 -36.22
CA CYS A 260 -22.38 -4.65 -35.40
C CYS A 260 -22.90 -5.91 -36.17
N PRO A 261 -22.04 -6.92 -36.44
CA PRO A 261 -22.49 -8.18 -37.02
C PRO A 261 -23.50 -8.93 -36.15
N HIS A 262 -24.41 -9.67 -36.74
CA HIS A 262 -25.30 -10.55 -36.00
C HIS A 262 -24.51 -11.62 -35.25
N TYR A 263 -24.90 -11.93 -34.02
CA TYR A 263 -24.24 -12.90 -33.11
C TYR A 263 -22.80 -12.54 -32.69
N TYR A 264 -22.38 -11.30 -32.92
CA TYR A 264 -21.05 -10.83 -32.48
C TYR A 264 -21.08 -10.39 -31.01
N ASN A 265 -19.96 -10.56 -30.29
CA ASN A 265 -19.84 -10.06 -28.92
C ASN A 265 -19.85 -8.51 -28.93
N ARG A 266 -20.83 -7.90 -28.30
CA ARG A 266 -20.99 -6.44 -28.27
C ARG A 266 -19.80 -5.74 -27.61
N ALA A 267 -19.13 -6.38 -26.66
CA ALA A 267 -17.94 -5.83 -26.01
C ALA A 267 -16.72 -5.82 -26.97
N ASP A 268 -16.52 -6.92 -27.72
CA ASP A 268 -15.44 -7.01 -28.70
C ASP A 268 -15.66 -6.02 -29.83
N PHE A 269 -16.90 -5.87 -30.32
CA PHE A 269 -17.28 -4.84 -31.27
C PHE A 269 -16.93 -3.43 -30.77
N ALA A 270 -17.24 -3.11 -29.51
CA ALA A 270 -16.89 -1.81 -28.93
C ALA A 270 -15.37 -1.57 -28.85
N LEU A 271 -14.59 -2.64 -28.59
CA LEU A 271 -13.13 -2.58 -28.56
C LEU A 271 -12.52 -2.39 -29.96
N GLU A 272 -13.05 -3.07 -30.98
CA GLU A 272 -12.61 -2.93 -32.37
C GLU A 272 -12.89 -1.52 -32.92
N VAL A 273 -14.06 -0.94 -32.61
CA VAL A 273 -14.35 0.47 -32.92
C VAL A 273 -13.39 1.40 -32.19
N ALA A 274 -13.11 1.14 -30.90
CA ALA A 274 -12.20 1.94 -30.10
C ALA A 274 -10.73 1.83 -30.55
N SER A 275 -10.34 0.68 -31.17
CA SER A 275 -9.01 0.44 -31.75
C SER A 275 -8.86 0.96 -33.17
N CYS A 276 -9.93 1.52 -33.79
CA CYS A 276 -9.98 1.94 -35.17
C CYS A 276 -9.74 0.82 -36.20
N GLU A 277 -10.06 -0.43 -35.82
CA GLU A 277 -9.95 -1.62 -36.69
C GLU A 277 -11.13 -1.69 -37.70
N ILE A 278 -12.28 -1.11 -37.35
CA ILE A 278 -13.47 -1.04 -38.20
C ILE A 278 -13.54 0.34 -38.84
N VAL A 279 -13.83 0.37 -40.14
CA VAL A 279 -13.98 1.62 -40.89
C VAL A 279 -15.30 2.31 -40.51
N GLY A 280 -15.19 3.55 -40.03
CA GLY A 280 -16.30 4.37 -39.59
C GLY A 280 -15.82 5.75 -39.13
N ASP A 281 -16.74 6.65 -38.83
CA ASP A 281 -16.44 8.03 -38.42
C ASP A 281 -16.37 8.13 -36.87
N VAL A 282 -15.18 7.96 -36.32
CA VAL A 282 -14.92 8.10 -34.86
C VAL A 282 -15.10 9.55 -34.39
N ASP A 283 -14.86 10.55 -35.26
CA ASP A 283 -15.03 11.97 -34.90
C ASP A 283 -16.51 12.30 -34.70
N SER A 284 -17.41 11.70 -35.50
CA SER A 284 -18.87 11.77 -35.27
C SER A 284 -19.32 11.15 -33.92
N LEU A 285 -18.69 10.07 -33.52
CA LEU A 285 -18.94 9.50 -32.14
C LEU A 285 -18.47 10.44 -31.04
N LEU A 286 -17.31 11.06 -31.21
CA LEU A 286 -16.79 12.03 -30.24
C LEU A 286 -17.71 13.25 -30.12
N GLU A 287 -18.22 13.78 -31.23
CA GLU A 287 -19.17 14.91 -31.20
C GLU A 287 -20.49 14.55 -30.52
N LYS A 288 -21.03 13.36 -30.82
CA LYS A 288 -22.25 12.87 -30.16
C LYS A 288 -22.05 12.61 -28.63
N ALA A 289 -20.88 12.09 -28.25
CA ALA A 289 -20.56 11.88 -26.85
C ALA A 289 -20.44 13.21 -26.07
N LEU A 290 -19.89 14.26 -26.70
CA LEU A 290 -19.82 15.61 -26.13
C LEU A 290 -21.22 16.22 -25.97
N ASN A 291 -22.08 16.11 -27.00
CA ASN A 291 -23.44 16.62 -26.95
C ASN A 291 -24.32 15.90 -25.92
N HIS A 292 -24.19 14.59 -25.79
CA HIS A 292 -24.92 13.80 -24.77
C HIS A 292 -24.51 14.14 -23.33
N SER A 293 -23.21 14.41 -23.11
CA SER A 293 -22.71 14.84 -21.81
C SER A 293 -23.17 16.24 -21.41
N GLN A 294 -23.39 17.14 -22.38
CA GLN A 294 -23.95 18.48 -22.14
C GLN A 294 -25.45 18.45 -21.86
N THR A 295 -26.20 17.61 -22.56
CA THR A 295 -27.67 17.51 -22.41
C THR A 295 -28.03 16.88 -21.04
N SER A 296 -27.30 15.87 -20.58
CA SER A 296 -27.52 15.25 -19.27
C SER A 296 -27.22 16.19 -18.09
N ILE A 297 -26.37 17.20 -18.30
CA ILE A 297 -26.05 18.23 -17.31
C ILE A 297 -27.18 19.29 -17.25
N LEU A 298 -27.82 19.60 -18.37
CA LEU A 298 -28.92 20.57 -18.45
C LEU A 298 -30.22 20.00 -17.87
N THR A 299 -30.57 18.75 -18.14
CA THR A 299 -31.78 18.09 -17.62
C THR A 299 -31.75 17.88 -16.09
N ASN A 300 -30.57 17.68 -15.50
CA ASN A 300 -30.46 17.62 -14.04
C ASN A 300 -30.61 18.99 -13.35
N ASN A 301 -30.38 20.10 -14.04
CA ASN A 301 -30.62 21.44 -13.49
C ASN A 301 -32.09 21.88 -13.59
N THR A 302 -32.87 21.32 -14.51
CA THR A 302 -34.33 21.64 -14.63
C THR A 302 -35.19 20.86 -13.66
N ASN A 303 -34.84 19.60 -13.34
CA ASN A 303 -35.62 18.79 -12.38
C ASN A 303 -35.47 19.23 -10.91
N VAL A 304 -34.47 20.06 -10.57
CA VAL A 304 -34.33 20.62 -9.22
C VAL A 304 -35.20 21.87 -9.01
N ILE A 305 -35.72 22.47 -10.09
CA ILE A 305 -36.57 23.68 -10.02
C ILE A 305 -38.05 23.29 -9.96
N ASP A 306 -38.45 22.11 -10.48
CA ASP A 306 -39.87 21.71 -10.54
C ASP A 306 -40.36 20.91 -9.31
N GLU A 307 -39.49 20.38 -8.46
CA GLU A 307 -39.90 19.68 -7.21
C GLU A 307 -40.25 20.62 -6.03
N ASN A 308 -40.00 21.92 -6.15
CA ASN A 308 -40.33 22.91 -5.11
C ASN A 308 -41.64 23.70 -5.35
N SER A 309 -42.42 23.36 -6.41
CA SER A 309 -43.63 24.13 -6.75
C SER A 309 -44.96 23.35 -6.68
N THR A 310 -44.96 22.11 -6.16
CA THR A 310 -46.22 21.33 -6.03
C THR A 310 -46.42 20.77 -4.63
N GLU A 311 -46.57 21.68 -3.65
CA GLU A 311 -47.31 21.41 -2.41
C GLU A 311 -47.85 22.72 -1.83
N LYS A 312 -49.02 23.18 -2.34
CA LYS A 312 -50.06 23.91 -1.67
C LYS A 312 -51.08 24.32 -2.69
N ASP A 313 -52.23 23.66 -2.68
CA ASP A 313 -53.55 24.20 -2.70
C ASP A 313 -54.55 23.14 -3.14
N SER A 314 -55.23 22.60 -2.15
CA SER A 314 -56.57 22.02 -2.30
C SER A 314 -57.38 22.34 -1.04
N ALA A 315 -58.19 23.40 -1.09
CA ALA A 315 -59.48 23.48 -0.39
C ALA A 315 -60.24 24.72 -0.87
N VAL A 316 -61.20 24.46 -1.74
CA VAL A 316 -62.63 24.89 -1.80
C VAL A 316 -63.00 26.18 -1.07
N HIS A 317 -63.53 27.20 -1.77
CA HIS A 317 -64.97 27.57 -1.80
C HIS A 317 -65.28 28.74 -2.71
N GLU A 318 -66.46 28.66 -3.31
CA GLU A 318 -67.17 29.61 -4.18
C GLU A 318 -67.36 31.03 -3.64
N GLY A 319 -67.54 31.97 -4.52
CA GLY A 319 -68.25 33.20 -4.19
C GLY A 319 -67.94 34.46 -4.99
N SER A 320 -68.62 34.60 -6.13
CA SER A 320 -69.31 35.81 -6.62
C SER A 320 -68.62 37.17 -6.77
N SER A 321 -68.48 37.56 -8.02
CA SER A 321 -68.94 38.82 -8.65
C SER A 321 -68.34 40.19 -8.32
N ARG A 322 -68.03 40.87 -9.43
CA ARG A 322 -68.20 42.30 -9.80
C ARG A 322 -67.00 43.27 -9.60
N SER A 323 -66.54 43.62 -10.75
CA SER A 323 -66.60 44.92 -11.43
C SER A 323 -65.51 45.95 -11.16
N SER A 324 -64.92 46.33 -12.21
CA SER A 324 -64.69 47.66 -12.79
C SER A 324 -63.42 48.46 -12.33
N SER A 325 -62.78 48.79 -13.37
CA SER A 325 -62.30 50.10 -13.85
C SER A 325 -60.83 50.47 -13.62
N ASP A 326 -60.17 50.54 -14.77
CA ASP A 326 -59.40 51.67 -15.29
C ASP A 326 -58.50 52.47 -14.37
N SER A 327 -57.23 52.48 -14.72
CA SER A 327 -56.61 53.73 -15.17
C SER A 327 -55.14 53.50 -15.61
N GLN A 328 -54.92 53.86 -16.84
CA GLN A 328 -53.65 54.13 -17.51
C GLN A 328 -52.91 55.31 -16.86
N LYS A 329 -51.54 55.27 -16.90
CA LYS A 329 -50.61 56.34 -17.29
C LYS A 329 -49.20 55.84 -17.02
N LYS A 330 -48.40 55.63 -18.02
CA LYS A 330 -47.61 56.49 -18.95
C LYS A 330 -46.35 57.06 -18.31
N PHE A 331 -45.24 56.64 -18.93
CA PHE A 331 -43.95 57.29 -19.20
C PHE A 331 -43.23 58.03 -18.05
N GLU A 332 -41.94 57.68 -17.83
CA GLU A 332 -40.81 58.43 -18.40
C GLU A 332 -39.46 57.78 -18.07
N LYS A 333 -38.57 57.89 -19.07
CA LYS A 333 -37.13 57.65 -18.99
C LYS A 333 -36.45 58.74 -18.20
N GLU A 334 -35.46 58.45 -17.41
CA GLU A 334 -34.27 59.26 -17.30
C GLU A 334 -33.05 58.46 -16.88
N ASP A 335 -31.98 58.74 -17.59
CA ASP A 335 -30.60 58.31 -17.35
C ASP A 335 -30.04 58.92 -16.05
N SER A 336 -29.19 58.27 -15.34
CA SER A 336 -27.78 58.64 -15.16
C SER A 336 -27.14 58.10 -13.87
N SER A 337 -26.00 57.52 -14.11
CA SER A 337 -24.75 57.58 -13.33
C SER A 337 -24.74 57.23 -11.85
N SER A 338 -24.02 56.09 -11.64
CA SER A 338 -22.94 55.87 -10.66
C SER A 338 -23.05 56.49 -9.26
N VAL A 339 -23.22 55.63 -8.27
CA VAL A 339 -22.46 55.73 -7.01
C VAL A 339 -22.22 54.32 -6.50
N ILE A 340 -20.96 53.89 -6.55
CA ILE A 340 -20.48 52.74 -5.86
C ILE A 340 -20.32 53.08 -4.38
N LEU A 341 -21.12 52.51 -3.52
CA LEU A 341 -20.83 52.42 -2.09
C LEU A 341 -20.43 50.98 -1.73
N PRO A 342 -19.35 50.79 -0.97
CA PRO A 342 -18.94 49.47 -0.52
C PRO A 342 -19.89 49.01 0.59
N ILE A 343 -20.58 47.92 0.37
CA ILE A 343 -21.28 47.22 1.45
C ILE A 343 -20.24 46.29 2.06
N ASP A 344 -19.67 46.73 3.18
CA ASP A 344 -19.01 45.86 4.15
C ASP A 344 -20.07 44.92 4.73
N GLN A 345 -20.20 43.75 4.10
CA GLN A 345 -20.78 42.58 4.77
C GLN A 345 -19.61 41.79 5.35
N GLU A 346 -19.22 42.11 6.56
CA GLU A 346 -18.63 41.16 7.48
C GLU A 346 -19.63 40.01 7.65
N SER A 347 -19.54 39.03 6.76
CA SER A 347 -20.06 37.72 7.05
C SER A 347 -19.19 37.15 8.16
N GLU A 348 -19.70 37.15 9.39
CA GLU A 348 -19.20 36.31 10.46
C GLU A 348 -19.09 34.85 9.91
N GLU A 349 -17.95 34.50 9.32
CA GLU A 349 -17.51 33.12 9.20
C GLU A 349 -17.55 32.58 10.63
N ARG A 350 -18.62 31.88 10.98
CA ARG A 350 -18.61 30.97 12.11
C ARG A 350 -17.44 30.01 11.88
N LYS A 351 -16.30 30.34 12.48
CA LYS A 351 -15.17 29.42 12.64
C LYS A 351 -15.70 28.25 13.45
N ILE A 352 -16.24 27.26 12.74
CA ILE A 352 -16.46 25.93 13.29
C ILE A 352 -15.10 25.51 13.87
N PRO A 353 -15.02 25.21 15.19
CA PRO A 353 -13.76 24.83 15.79
C PRO A 353 -13.22 23.67 14.96
N VAL A 354 -12.01 23.85 14.43
CA VAL A 354 -11.26 22.80 13.74
C VAL A 354 -10.93 21.77 14.82
N HIS A 355 -11.91 20.94 15.17
CA HIS A 355 -11.62 19.68 15.81
C HIS A 355 -10.62 18.99 14.89
N LYS A 356 -9.42 18.69 15.41
CA LYS A 356 -8.44 17.82 14.75
C LYS A 356 -9.18 16.54 14.37
N ARG A 357 -9.80 16.51 13.18
CA ARG A 357 -10.45 15.31 12.65
C ARG A 357 -9.38 14.25 12.59
N GLN A 358 -9.59 13.17 13.32
CA GLN A 358 -8.65 12.05 13.34
C GLN A 358 -8.53 11.54 11.92
N THR A 359 -7.30 11.51 11.40
CA THR A 359 -7.00 11.05 10.04
C THR A 359 -7.26 9.53 9.89
N TYR A 360 -7.43 8.79 10.98
CA TYR A 360 -7.63 7.35 11.03
C TYR A 360 -8.77 7.00 12.00
N ALA A 361 -9.46 5.88 11.74
CA ALA A 361 -10.62 5.44 12.54
C ALA A 361 -10.31 5.13 14.00
N ILE A 362 -9.05 4.73 14.29
CA ILE A 362 -8.59 4.32 15.62
C ILE A 362 -7.29 5.03 16.01
N SER A 363 -7.02 5.12 17.32
CA SER A 363 -5.81 5.75 17.86
C SER A 363 -4.52 5.01 17.44
N TYR A 364 -3.39 5.72 17.45
CA TYR A 364 -2.08 5.18 17.08
C TYR A 364 -1.70 3.90 17.84
N TRP A 365 -1.83 3.89 19.16
CA TRP A 365 -1.46 2.73 19.98
C TRP A 365 -2.30 1.50 19.67
N ARG A 366 -3.58 1.69 19.37
CA ARG A 366 -4.46 0.58 18.96
C ARG A 366 -4.10 0.06 17.58
N GLN A 367 -3.77 0.95 16.62
CA GLN A 367 -3.21 0.55 15.32
C GLN A 367 -1.96 -0.30 15.51
N PHE A 368 -1.01 0.20 16.32
CA PHE A 368 0.24 -0.48 16.62
C PHE A 368 0.01 -1.89 17.20
N THR A 369 -0.87 -2.02 18.19
CA THR A 369 -1.13 -3.32 18.84
C THR A 369 -1.74 -4.33 17.88
N ILE A 370 -2.74 -3.91 17.06
CA ILE A 370 -3.37 -4.78 16.06
C ILE A 370 -2.34 -5.21 15.00
N LEU A 371 -1.53 -4.28 14.52
CA LEU A 371 -0.50 -4.56 13.52
C LEU A 371 0.62 -5.43 14.08
N LEU A 372 1.02 -5.23 15.33
CA LEU A 372 2.00 -6.07 16.03
C LEU A 372 1.50 -7.50 16.14
N THR A 373 0.26 -7.69 16.62
CA THR A 373 -0.35 -9.02 16.72
C THR A 373 -0.45 -9.69 15.35
N ARG A 374 -0.86 -8.94 14.31
CA ARG A 374 -0.93 -9.42 12.93
C ARG A 374 0.44 -9.88 12.42
N SER A 375 1.45 -9.02 12.55
CA SER A 375 2.80 -9.33 12.08
C SER A 375 3.42 -10.50 12.84
N SER A 376 3.27 -10.54 14.18
CA SER A 376 3.73 -11.64 14.99
C SER A 376 3.03 -12.97 14.61
N THR A 377 1.71 -12.94 14.40
CA THR A 377 0.97 -14.13 13.93
C THR A 377 1.49 -14.62 12.59
N CYS A 378 1.78 -13.73 11.63
CA CYS A 378 2.36 -14.09 10.35
C CYS A 378 3.77 -14.68 10.52
N THR A 379 4.63 -14.07 11.32
CA THR A 379 6.01 -14.54 11.59
C THR A 379 6.00 -15.93 12.24
N PHE A 380 5.15 -16.16 13.23
CA PHE A 380 5.04 -17.47 13.88
C PHE A 380 4.36 -18.54 13.01
N ARG A 381 3.50 -18.16 12.07
CA ARG A 381 2.85 -19.10 11.13
C ARG A 381 3.71 -19.44 9.94
N ASP A 382 4.70 -18.62 9.63
CA ASP A 382 5.71 -18.94 8.61
C ASP A 382 6.75 -19.94 9.18
N MET A 383 6.22 -21.09 9.62
CA MET A 383 7.04 -22.15 10.22
C MET A 383 8.11 -22.64 9.26
N GLN A 384 7.85 -22.65 7.95
CA GLN A 384 8.81 -23.09 6.94
C GLN A 384 10.07 -22.24 6.96
N LEU A 385 9.89 -20.91 6.85
CA LEU A 385 11.03 -19.99 6.82
C LEU A 385 11.72 -19.88 8.19
N ALA A 386 10.95 -19.81 9.28
CA ALA A 386 11.50 -19.74 10.63
C ALA A 386 12.29 -21.02 11.00
N THR A 387 11.73 -22.21 10.73
CA THR A 387 12.41 -23.50 10.95
C THR A 387 13.64 -23.65 10.08
N LEU A 388 13.56 -23.29 8.79
CA LEU A 388 14.70 -23.31 7.88
C LEU A 388 15.84 -22.42 8.38
N ARG A 389 15.53 -21.20 8.83
CA ARG A 389 16.53 -20.29 9.41
C ARG A 389 17.19 -20.90 10.65
N LEU A 390 16.44 -21.48 11.58
CA LEU A 390 16.97 -22.12 12.79
C LEU A 390 17.85 -23.33 12.43
N ILE A 391 17.38 -24.20 11.55
CA ILE A 391 18.15 -25.38 11.11
C ILE A 391 19.47 -24.93 10.45
N MET A 392 19.44 -23.95 9.56
CA MET A 392 20.64 -23.44 8.87
C MET A 392 21.64 -22.82 9.88
N HIS A 393 21.17 -22.06 10.86
CA HIS A 393 22.04 -21.50 11.89
C HIS A 393 22.67 -22.61 12.76
N GLY A 394 21.90 -23.62 13.14
CA GLY A 394 22.42 -24.77 13.90
C GLY A 394 23.41 -25.59 13.06
N LEU A 395 23.06 -25.92 11.81
CA LEU A 395 23.91 -26.73 10.90
C LEU A 395 25.24 -26.04 10.61
N VAL A 396 25.21 -24.76 10.24
CA VAL A 396 26.44 -23.99 9.99
C VAL A 396 27.25 -23.81 11.27
N GLY A 397 26.58 -23.62 12.43
CA GLY A 397 27.24 -23.60 13.74
C GLY A 397 28.00 -24.89 14.04
N VAL A 398 27.39 -26.07 13.80
CA VAL A 398 28.06 -27.37 13.93
C VAL A 398 29.19 -27.52 12.93
N ALA A 399 28.96 -27.19 11.65
CA ALA A 399 29.99 -27.30 10.62
C ALA A 399 31.23 -26.46 10.94
N LEU A 400 31.03 -25.20 11.34
CA LEU A 400 32.15 -24.34 11.79
C LEU A 400 32.80 -24.86 13.07
N GLY A 401 32.01 -25.31 14.03
CA GLY A 401 32.50 -25.92 15.26
C GLY A 401 33.38 -27.15 15.03
N LEU A 402 33.06 -27.97 14.01
CA LEU A 402 33.86 -29.11 13.59
C LEU A 402 35.17 -28.71 12.85
N VAL A 403 35.07 -27.76 11.92
CA VAL A 403 36.25 -27.28 11.15
C VAL A 403 37.26 -26.61 12.08
N TYR A 404 36.77 -25.82 13.04
CA TYR A 404 37.58 -25.06 13.98
C TYR A 404 37.58 -25.65 15.39
N TYR A 405 37.60 -26.98 15.49
CA TYR A 405 37.48 -27.67 16.76
C TYR A 405 38.68 -27.38 17.68
N HIS A 406 38.41 -26.99 18.92
CA HIS A 406 39.40 -26.69 19.98
C HIS A 406 40.51 -25.70 19.59
N ILE A 407 40.25 -24.67 18.79
CA ILE A 407 41.27 -23.68 18.39
C ILE A 407 41.36 -22.48 19.32
N GLY A 408 40.33 -22.23 20.15
CA GLY A 408 40.13 -20.97 20.86
C GLY A 408 41.21 -20.66 21.91
N ASN A 409 41.83 -21.68 22.54
CA ASN A 409 42.85 -21.53 23.57
C ASN A 409 44.28 -21.77 23.07
N GLU A 410 44.49 -22.06 21.78
CA GLU A 410 45.78 -22.45 21.21
C GLU A 410 46.49 -21.27 20.51
N ALA A 411 47.72 -20.98 20.96
CA ALA A 411 48.54 -19.87 20.45
C ALA A 411 49.02 -20.07 19.02
N SER A 412 49.27 -21.33 18.60
CA SER A 412 49.68 -21.67 17.23
C SER A 412 48.57 -21.44 16.21
N LYS A 413 47.27 -21.50 16.63
CA LYS A 413 46.11 -21.37 15.76
C LYS A 413 45.41 -20.00 15.84
N ILE A 414 46.06 -19.00 16.38
CA ILE A 414 45.45 -17.68 16.63
C ILE A 414 44.93 -17.00 15.36
N ILE A 415 45.63 -17.16 14.22
CA ILE A 415 45.19 -16.64 12.92
C ILE A 415 43.91 -17.35 12.44
N SER A 416 43.87 -18.69 12.58
CA SER A 416 42.69 -19.49 12.23
C SER A 416 41.49 -19.13 13.11
N ASN A 417 41.72 -18.87 14.40
CA ASN A 417 40.67 -18.44 15.31
C ASN A 417 40.16 -17.03 14.95
N THR A 418 41.04 -16.14 14.54
CA THR A 418 40.64 -14.81 14.05
C THR A 418 39.79 -14.88 12.78
N ALA A 419 40.14 -15.78 11.85
CA ALA A 419 39.35 -16.05 10.65
C ALA A 419 37.96 -16.62 11.02
N PHE A 420 37.88 -17.53 11.98
CA PHE A 420 36.62 -18.03 12.51
C PHE A 420 35.74 -16.91 13.09
N LEU A 421 36.30 -16.05 13.93
CA LEU A 421 35.56 -14.92 14.55
C LEU A 421 35.07 -13.92 13.50
N PHE A 422 35.83 -13.66 12.46
CA PHE A 422 35.37 -12.85 11.33
C PHE A 422 34.25 -13.53 10.54
N PHE A 423 34.36 -14.84 10.33
CA PHE A 423 33.35 -15.62 9.60
C PHE A 423 32.00 -15.66 10.34
N ILE A 424 31.98 -15.61 11.68
CA ILE A 424 30.75 -15.45 12.47
C ILE A 424 29.96 -14.23 11.99
N LEU A 425 30.60 -13.07 11.86
CA LEU A 425 29.95 -11.83 11.41
C LEU A 425 29.47 -11.96 9.96
N LEU A 426 30.30 -12.51 9.09
CA LEU A 426 29.97 -12.72 7.69
C LEU A 426 28.73 -13.61 7.52
N PHE A 427 28.71 -14.76 8.24
CA PHE A 427 27.57 -15.66 8.21
C PHE A 427 26.29 -15.00 8.72
N ILE A 428 26.33 -14.37 9.88
CA ILE A 428 25.19 -13.67 10.48
C ILE A 428 24.65 -12.62 9.51
N PHE A 429 25.52 -11.89 8.82
CA PHE A 429 25.12 -10.87 7.85
C PHE A 429 24.27 -11.47 6.72
N PHE A 430 24.81 -12.47 6.01
CA PHE A 430 24.11 -13.03 4.87
C PHE A 430 22.89 -13.86 5.27
N ALA A 431 22.97 -14.61 6.38
CA ALA A 431 21.88 -15.44 6.87
C ALA A 431 20.62 -14.63 7.26
N ASN A 432 20.77 -13.36 7.63
CA ASN A 432 19.65 -12.50 8.00
C ASN A 432 19.22 -11.52 6.89
N SER A 433 20.17 -10.98 6.12
CA SER A 433 19.86 -10.00 5.09
C SER A 433 19.18 -10.61 3.86
N MET A 434 19.67 -11.76 3.35
CA MET A 434 19.16 -12.36 2.10
C MET A 434 17.71 -12.82 2.18
N PRO A 435 17.25 -13.56 3.22
CA PRO A 435 15.84 -13.92 3.32
C PRO A 435 14.92 -12.69 3.41
N THR A 436 15.39 -11.63 4.06
CA THR A 436 14.61 -10.40 4.23
C THR A 436 14.39 -9.68 2.89
N VAL A 437 15.40 -9.66 2.02
CA VAL A 437 15.30 -9.09 0.66
C VAL A 437 14.22 -9.80 -0.15
N LEU A 438 14.07 -11.11 0.01
CA LEU A 438 13.12 -11.93 -0.76
C LEU A 438 11.68 -11.82 -0.23
N THR A 439 11.49 -11.74 1.08
CA THR A 439 10.17 -11.80 1.71
C THR A 439 9.49 -10.43 1.77
N PHE A 440 10.25 -9.37 1.99
CA PHE A 440 9.69 -8.03 2.21
C PHE A 440 8.90 -7.45 1.02
N PRO A 441 9.25 -7.65 -0.26
CA PRO A 441 8.48 -7.10 -1.38
C PRO A 441 7.02 -7.53 -1.41
N GLN A 442 6.70 -8.74 -0.99
CA GLN A 442 5.32 -9.25 -0.88
C GLN A 442 4.53 -8.49 0.20
N GLU A 443 5.14 -8.29 1.37
CA GLU A 443 4.55 -7.49 2.44
C GLU A 443 4.41 -6.02 2.04
N ALA A 444 5.39 -5.47 1.30
CA ALA A 444 5.36 -4.10 0.82
C ALA A 444 4.19 -3.83 -0.13
N ALA A 445 3.79 -4.79 -0.96
CA ALA A 445 2.62 -4.67 -1.83
C ALA A 445 1.32 -4.56 -1.01
N VAL A 446 1.17 -5.40 0.02
CA VAL A 446 0.03 -5.33 0.97
C VAL A 446 0.01 -3.99 1.68
N PHE A 447 1.14 -3.57 2.24
CA PHE A 447 1.29 -2.30 2.94
C PHE A 447 0.94 -1.11 2.03
N GLN A 448 1.38 -1.11 0.77
CA GLN A 448 1.06 -0.05 -0.19
C GLN A 448 -0.45 0.06 -0.44
N ARG A 449 -1.14 -1.06 -0.67
CA ARG A 449 -2.59 -1.09 -0.85
C ARG A 449 -3.34 -0.57 0.39
N GLU A 450 -3.00 -1.08 1.57
CA GLU A 450 -3.63 -0.69 2.83
C GLU A 450 -3.39 0.79 3.15
N SER A 451 -2.18 1.30 2.86
CA SER A 451 -1.83 2.71 3.06
C SER A 451 -2.54 3.65 2.07
N LEU A 452 -2.77 3.23 0.81
CA LEU A 452 -3.54 3.99 -0.17
C LEU A 452 -5.01 4.13 0.27
N ASN A 453 -5.57 3.08 0.85
CA ASN A 453 -6.94 3.07 1.41
C ASN A 453 -7.01 3.57 2.87
N ASN A 454 -5.97 4.23 3.38
CA ASN A 454 -5.91 4.88 4.71
C ASN A 454 -6.28 3.98 5.90
N TRP A 455 -5.86 2.70 5.91
CA TRP A 455 -6.17 1.78 7.00
C TRP A 455 -5.48 2.18 8.31
N TYR A 456 -4.20 2.59 8.23
CA TYR A 456 -3.37 2.95 9.38
C TYR A 456 -2.21 3.88 8.99
N SER A 457 -1.54 4.44 10.00
CA SER A 457 -0.38 5.31 9.83
C SER A 457 0.90 4.55 9.53
N LEU A 458 1.78 5.13 8.70
CA LEU A 458 3.10 4.57 8.41
C LEU A 458 3.93 4.27 9.68
N PRO A 459 3.99 5.15 10.71
CA PRO A 459 4.75 4.84 11.90
C PRO A 459 4.24 3.60 12.65
N ALA A 460 2.90 3.41 12.73
CA ALA A 460 2.33 2.24 13.41
C ALA A 460 2.75 0.93 12.75
N TYR A 461 2.69 0.86 11.41
CA TYR A 461 3.17 -0.29 10.65
C TYR A 461 4.67 -0.51 10.84
N TYR A 462 5.45 0.55 10.69
CA TYR A 462 6.91 0.50 10.73
C TYR A 462 7.43 -0.08 12.05
N PHE A 463 6.98 0.48 13.18
CA PHE A 463 7.43 -0.01 14.49
C PHE A 463 6.87 -1.40 14.83
N SER A 464 5.63 -1.71 14.43
CA SER A 464 5.07 -3.05 14.65
C SER A 464 5.84 -4.14 13.90
N LYS A 465 6.27 -3.87 12.67
CA LYS A 465 7.06 -4.81 11.89
C LYS A 465 8.44 -5.07 12.50
N ILE A 466 9.15 -4.01 12.87
CA ILE A 466 10.48 -4.15 13.50
C ILE A 466 10.38 -4.98 14.77
N ILE A 467 9.43 -4.67 15.65
CA ILE A 467 9.29 -5.37 16.94
C ILE A 467 8.83 -6.82 16.76
N ALA A 468 7.96 -7.10 15.78
CA ALA A 468 7.49 -8.46 15.51
C ALA A 468 8.63 -9.40 15.05
N ASP A 469 9.64 -8.88 14.39
CA ASP A 469 10.75 -9.68 13.87
C ASP A 469 11.87 -9.90 14.92
N LEU A 470 11.97 -9.07 15.97
CA LEU A 470 13.03 -9.14 16.99
C LEU A 470 13.20 -10.52 17.64
N PRO A 471 12.14 -11.27 18.05
CA PRO A 471 12.33 -12.56 18.72
C PRO A 471 13.12 -13.57 17.88
N LEU A 472 12.81 -13.68 16.61
CA LEU A 472 13.52 -14.60 15.70
C LEU A 472 14.96 -14.16 15.44
N GLN A 473 15.19 -12.83 15.37
CA GLN A 473 16.52 -12.24 15.20
C GLN A 473 17.42 -12.46 16.42
N MET A 474 16.87 -12.53 17.61
CA MET A 474 17.64 -12.87 18.81
C MET A 474 17.89 -14.38 18.90
N LEU A 475 16.92 -15.20 18.53
CA LEU A 475 16.99 -16.65 18.67
C LEU A 475 18.01 -17.29 17.71
N CYS A 476 18.02 -16.88 16.46
CA CYS A 476 18.90 -17.47 15.42
C CYS A 476 20.41 -17.30 15.74
N PRO A 477 20.94 -16.08 15.98
CA PRO A 477 22.35 -15.92 16.32
C PRO A 477 22.70 -16.51 17.68
N THR A 478 21.75 -16.57 18.62
CA THR A 478 21.97 -17.24 19.92
C THR A 478 22.21 -18.73 19.74
N LEU A 479 21.38 -19.41 18.92
CA LEU A 479 21.57 -20.84 18.63
C LEU A 479 22.90 -21.08 17.91
N PHE A 480 23.21 -20.29 16.89
CA PHE A 480 24.46 -20.38 16.13
C PHE A 480 25.68 -20.21 17.04
N MET A 481 25.67 -19.14 17.85
CA MET A 481 26.77 -18.83 18.76
C MET A 481 26.93 -19.90 19.83
N LEU A 482 25.84 -20.38 20.44
CA LEU A 482 25.88 -21.42 21.47
C LEU A 482 26.58 -22.68 20.95
N VAL A 483 26.32 -23.10 19.73
CA VAL A 483 26.93 -24.27 19.14
C VAL A 483 28.39 -23.99 18.76
N SER A 484 28.65 -22.95 17.93
CA SER A 484 29.98 -22.72 17.36
C SER A 484 31.01 -22.25 18.40
N TYR A 485 30.59 -21.43 19.36
CA TYR A 485 31.48 -20.84 20.38
C TYR A 485 32.02 -21.89 21.35
N PHE A 486 31.16 -22.79 21.82
CA PHE A 486 31.60 -23.84 22.77
C PHE A 486 32.36 -24.98 22.07
N MET A 487 31.99 -25.37 20.82
CA MET A 487 32.73 -26.39 20.10
C MET A 487 34.15 -25.96 19.72
N THR A 488 34.38 -24.66 19.54
CA THR A 488 35.69 -24.10 19.21
C THR A 488 36.54 -23.79 20.44
N ASP A 489 36.07 -24.12 21.66
CA ASP A 489 36.77 -23.90 22.93
C ASP A 489 37.17 -22.44 23.19
N GLN A 490 36.22 -21.52 22.86
CA GLN A 490 36.39 -20.12 23.20
C GLN A 490 36.24 -19.90 24.72
N PRO A 491 36.76 -18.77 25.31
CA PRO A 491 36.67 -18.51 26.74
C PRO A 491 35.21 -18.56 27.23
N ALA A 492 34.90 -19.51 28.13
CA ALA A 492 33.54 -19.78 28.62
C ALA A 492 33.10 -18.85 29.78
N ASP A 493 33.80 -17.75 30.00
CA ASP A 493 33.39 -16.76 31.01
C ASP A 493 32.06 -16.11 30.60
N CYS A 494 31.10 -16.09 31.51
CA CYS A 494 29.78 -15.53 31.27
C CYS A 494 29.83 -14.08 30.74
N PHE A 495 30.80 -13.29 31.23
CA PHE A 495 31.05 -11.92 30.81
C PHE A 495 31.42 -11.85 29.29
N ARG A 496 32.39 -12.66 28.85
CA ARG A 496 32.82 -12.69 27.44
C ARG A 496 31.76 -13.25 26.52
N VAL A 497 31.10 -14.32 26.93
CA VAL A 497 29.98 -14.90 26.15
C VAL A 497 28.89 -13.86 25.93
N THR A 498 28.50 -13.11 26.97
CA THR A 498 27.47 -12.07 26.85
C THR A 498 27.92 -10.91 25.94
N MET A 499 29.20 -10.51 26.00
CA MET A 499 29.74 -9.45 25.14
C MET A 499 29.73 -9.86 23.65
N VAL A 500 30.20 -11.08 23.33
CA VAL A 500 30.17 -11.59 21.94
C VAL A 500 28.74 -11.73 21.47
N TRP A 501 27.85 -12.25 22.30
CA TRP A 501 26.41 -12.35 22.01
C TRP A 501 25.79 -10.98 21.69
N ALA A 502 26.11 -9.95 22.46
CA ALA A 502 25.59 -8.59 22.23
C ALA A 502 26.03 -8.05 20.85
N VAL A 503 27.29 -8.25 20.46
CA VAL A 503 27.77 -7.86 19.12
C VAL A 503 27.03 -8.64 18.03
N CYS A 504 26.86 -9.95 18.18
CA CYS A 504 26.13 -10.79 17.20
C CYS A 504 24.67 -10.33 17.03
N VAL A 505 23.97 -9.98 18.12
CA VAL A 505 22.60 -9.46 18.08
C VAL A 505 22.53 -8.12 17.37
N LEU A 506 23.41 -7.15 17.72
CA LEU A 506 23.46 -5.85 17.05
C LEU A 506 23.74 -6.02 15.54
N PHE A 507 24.67 -6.92 15.22
CA PHE A 507 25.02 -7.21 13.83
C PHE A 507 23.86 -7.84 13.05
N THR A 508 23.07 -8.69 13.69
CA THR A 508 21.84 -9.24 13.11
C THR A 508 20.81 -8.15 12.78
N ILE A 509 20.63 -7.19 13.68
CA ILE A 509 19.71 -6.07 13.51
C ILE A 509 20.16 -5.17 12.35
N ILE A 510 21.48 -4.89 12.21
CA ILE A 510 22.05 -4.16 11.08
C ILE A 510 21.76 -4.91 9.77
N SER A 511 22.07 -6.19 9.75
CA SER A 511 21.92 -7.05 8.57
C SER A 511 20.49 -7.09 8.07
N GLN A 512 19.52 -7.22 8.97
CA GLN A 512 18.11 -7.17 8.61
C GLN A 512 17.69 -5.77 8.13
N GLY A 513 18.12 -4.71 8.82
CA GLY A 513 17.83 -3.35 8.41
C GLY A 513 18.30 -3.05 6.99
N LEU A 514 19.50 -3.52 6.62
CA LEU A 514 20.02 -3.42 5.25
C LEU A 514 19.23 -4.29 4.26
N GLY A 515 18.83 -5.49 4.65
CA GLY A 515 17.98 -6.36 3.85
C GLY A 515 16.60 -5.73 3.56
N LEU A 516 15.96 -5.15 4.59
CA LEU A 516 14.72 -4.40 4.45
C LEU A 516 14.89 -3.19 3.54
N LEU A 517 15.97 -2.41 3.73
CA LEU A 517 16.26 -1.22 2.93
C LEU A 517 16.43 -1.58 1.44
N ALA A 518 17.18 -2.64 1.14
CA ALA A 518 17.37 -3.13 -0.21
C ALA A 518 16.05 -3.62 -0.84
N GLY A 519 15.23 -4.38 -0.08
CA GLY A 519 13.92 -4.88 -0.53
C GLY A 519 12.88 -3.78 -0.74
N VAL A 520 13.00 -2.64 -0.01
CA VAL A 520 12.16 -1.46 -0.27
C VAL A 520 12.63 -0.67 -1.47
N ALA A 521 13.96 -0.48 -1.62
CA ALA A 521 14.52 0.43 -2.60
C ALA A 521 14.53 -0.15 -4.02
N PHE A 522 14.72 -1.46 -4.16
CA PHE A 522 14.94 -2.16 -5.42
C PHE A 522 13.94 -3.30 -5.63
N ASP A 523 13.83 -3.75 -6.88
CA ASP A 523 13.14 -4.99 -7.20
C ASP A 523 13.93 -6.18 -6.63
N PRO A 524 13.27 -7.31 -6.26
CA PRO A 524 13.92 -8.43 -5.57
C PRO A 524 15.17 -8.95 -6.28
N GLN A 525 15.12 -9.08 -7.61
CA GLN A 525 16.25 -9.55 -8.41
C GLN A 525 17.44 -8.59 -8.34
N LEU A 526 17.19 -7.28 -8.48
CA LEU A 526 18.23 -6.26 -8.40
C LEU A 526 18.80 -6.16 -6.98
N ALA A 527 17.95 -6.25 -5.96
CA ALA A 527 18.35 -6.17 -4.56
C ALA A 527 19.31 -7.29 -4.15
N LEU A 528 19.11 -8.51 -4.67
CA LEU A 528 20.01 -9.65 -4.45
C LEU A 528 21.43 -9.43 -5.01
N PHE A 529 21.61 -8.59 -6.03
CA PHE A 529 22.93 -8.25 -6.56
C PHE A 529 23.52 -7.00 -5.86
N VAL A 530 22.70 -6.00 -5.63
CA VAL A 530 23.16 -4.72 -5.08
C VAL A 530 23.63 -4.86 -3.63
N LEU A 531 22.92 -5.67 -2.82
CA LEU A 531 23.27 -5.82 -1.40
C LEU A 531 24.64 -6.47 -1.18
N PRO A 532 25.00 -7.62 -1.78
CA PRO A 532 26.36 -8.16 -1.71
C PRO A 532 27.41 -7.22 -2.30
N ALA A 533 27.13 -6.61 -3.45
CA ALA A 533 28.07 -5.69 -4.09
C ALA A 533 28.41 -4.47 -3.20
N ALA A 534 27.41 -3.92 -2.50
CA ALA A 534 27.61 -2.81 -1.55
C ALA A 534 28.32 -3.25 -0.26
N THR A 535 28.22 -4.56 0.09
CA THR A 535 28.85 -5.11 1.30
C THR A 535 30.35 -5.40 1.10
N ILE A 536 30.79 -5.74 -0.12
CA ILE A 536 32.20 -6.06 -0.40
C ILE A 536 33.17 -4.95 0.06
N PRO A 537 32.99 -3.66 -0.26
CA PRO A 537 33.85 -2.61 0.27
C PRO A 537 33.88 -2.57 1.79
N MET A 538 32.74 -2.79 2.45
CA MET A 538 32.66 -2.79 3.92
C MET A 538 33.45 -3.95 4.53
N LEU A 539 33.49 -5.11 3.86
CA LEU A 539 34.31 -6.26 4.24
C LEU A 539 35.80 -5.95 4.06
N MET A 540 36.20 -5.34 2.96
CA MET A 540 37.61 -5.01 2.70
C MET A 540 38.18 -4.08 3.77
N PHE A 541 37.40 -3.09 4.22
CA PHE A 541 37.78 -2.12 5.25
C PHE A 541 37.47 -2.60 6.68
N SER A 542 37.29 -3.90 6.90
CA SER A 542 36.99 -4.46 8.23
C SER A 542 38.18 -4.59 9.16
N GLY A 543 39.43 -4.38 8.70
CA GLY A 543 40.66 -4.62 9.48
C GLY A 543 41.09 -6.09 9.49
N PHE A 544 40.32 -7.01 8.90
CA PHE A 544 40.68 -8.43 8.74
C PHE A 544 41.56 -8.68 7.53
N PHE A 545 41.18 -8.15 6.35
CA PHE A 545 41.93 -8.36 5.09
C PHE A 545 43.14 -7.46 4.98
N ILE A 546 43.00 -6.22 5.39
CA ILE A 546 44.04 -5.18 5.35
C ILE A 546 44.05 -4.47 6.72
N ARG A 547 45.19 -4.38 7.35
CA ARG A 547 45.35 -3.69 8.64
C ARG A 547 45.15 -2.19 8.44
N PHE A 548 44.58 -1.55 9.45
CA PHE A 548 44.29 -0.10 9.35
C PHE A 548 45.55 0.74 9.15
N ASP A 549 46.66 0.33 9.73
CA ASP A 549 47.96 1.03 9.62
C ASP A 549 48.54 0.91 8.20
N GLU A 550 48.16 -0.08 7.43
CA GLU A 550 48.62 -0.31 6.06
C GLU A 550 47.75 0.39 5.01
N LEU A 551 46.59 0.94 5.43
CA LEU A 551 45.71 1.64 4.52
C LEU A 551 46.29 3.01 4.11
N PRO A 552 46.24 3.36 2.81
CA PRO A 552 46.57 4.70 2.36
C PRO A 552 45.70 5.78 3.01
N ALA A 553 46.25 6.95 3.33
CA ALA A 553 45.54 8.00 4.06
C ALA A 553 44.23 8.44 3.41
N TYR A 554 44.11 8.40 2.07
CA TYR A 554 42.88 8.73 1.35
C TYR A 554 41.78 7.68 1.49
N MET A 555 42.08 6.45 1.97
CA MET A 555 41.13 5.39 2.22
C MET A 555 40.61 5.35 3.67
N HIS A 556 41.25 6.06 4.59
CA HIS A 556 40.84 6.13 5.99
C HIS A 556 39.37 6.53 6.18
N PRO A 557 38.80 7.53 5.45
CA PRO A 557 37.36 7.85 5.60
C PRO A 557 36.44 6.68 5.32
N PHE A 558 36.77 5.79 4.38
CA PHE A 558 35.95 4.60 4.06
C PHE A 558 36.02 3.55 5.16
N SER A 559 37.17 3.41 5.87
CA SER A 559 37.29 2.47 6.97
C SER A 559 36.39 2.83 8.16
N TYR A 560 36.11 4.13 8.38
CA TYR A 560 35.17 4.58 9.41
C TYR A 560 33.69 4.29 9.08
N THR A 561 33.36 3.98 7.83
CA THR A 561 32.00 3.60 7.45
C THR A 561 31.75 2.10 7.53
N SER A 562 32.80 1.29 7.79
CA SER A 562 32.70 -0.17 7.84
C SER A 562 32.12 -0.67 9.17
N TYR A 563 30.85 -1.03 9.19
CA TYR A 563 30.23 -1.69 10.36
C TYR A 563 30.85 -3.08 10.63
N PHE A 564 31.42 -3.75 9.63
CA PHE A 564 32.20 -4.99 9.84
C PHE A 564 33.45 -4.72 10.66
N GLY A 565 34.12 -3.59 10.47
CA GLY A 565 35.30 -3.22 11.23
C GLY A 565 35.01 -3.12 12.73
N TYR A 566 33.99 -2.37 13.09
CA TYR A 566 33.58 -2.22 14.50
C TYR A 566 33.12 -3.55 15.13
N GLY A 567 32.34 -4.36 14.37
CA GLY A 567 31.93 -5.69 14.86
C GLY A 567 33.10 -6.64 15.07
N PHE A 568 34.04 -6.66 14.13
CA PHE A 568 35.24 -7.51 14.23
C PHE A 568 36.16 -7.06 15.37
N GLU A 569 36.44 -5.76 15.48
CA GLU A 569 37.25 -5.17 16.54
C GLU A 569 36.66 -5.48 17.92
N ALA A 570 35.34 -5.31 18.11
CA ALA A 570 34.63 -5.63 19.35
C ALA A 570 34.72 -7.12 19.73
N ILE A 571 34.58 -8.05 18.77
CA ILE A 571 34.70 -9.49 19.05
C ILE A 571 36.14 -9.86 19.42
N ILE A 572 37.12 -9.37 18.68
CA ILE A 572 38.55 -9.64 18.94
C ILE A 572 38.96 -9.10 20.32
N GLN A 573 38.54 -7.90 20.70
CA GLN A 573 38.78 -7.34 22.03
C GLN A 573 38.14 -8.20 23.12
N THR A 574 36.93 -8.69 22.90
CA THR A 574 36.24 -9.55 23.87
C THR A 574 36.95 -10.87 24.06
N VAL A 575 37.41 -11.49 22.97
CA VAL A 575 38.04 -12.83 23.02
C VAL A 575 39.49 -12.75 23.53
N TYR A 576 40.28 -11.77 23.14
CA TYR A 576 41.69 -11.68 23.48
C TYR A 576 42.06 -10.60 24.52
N GLY A 577 41.12 -9.71 24.85
CA GLY A 577 41.32 -8.64 25.83
C GLY A 577 40.88 -9.05 27.26
N TYR A 578 40.66 -8.03 28.09
CA TYR A 578 40.16 -8.17 29.49
C TYR A 578 40.98 -9.17 30.34
N ASP A 579 42.33 -8.97 30.32
CA ASP A 579 43.26 -9.79 31.13
C ASP A 579 43.17 -11.29 30.84
N ARG A 580 42.98 -11.68 29.57
CA ARG A 580 42.95 -13.08 29.18
C ARG A 580 44.26 -13.77 29.57
N PRO A 581 44.24 -14.97 30.20
CA PRO A 581 45.40 -15.81 30.50
C PRO A 581 46.21 -16.12 29.25
N LYS A 582 47.51 -16.48 29.44
CA LYS A 582 48.37 -16.93 28.33
C LYS A 582 47.73 -18.11 27.61
N LEU A 583 47.80 -18.10 26.29
CA LEU A 583 47.33 -19.17 25.44
C LEU A 583 48.27 -20.39 25.56
N ILE A 584 47.72 -21.57 25.38
CA ILE A 584 48.43 -22.82 25.35
C ILE A 584 49.26 -22.88 24.06
N CYS A 585 50.54 -23.28 24.17
CA CYS A 585 51.42 -23.45 23.00
C CYS A 585 51.74 -24.97 22.89
N SER A 586 51.21 -25.63 21.87
CA SER A 586 51.50 -27.03 21.57
C SER A 586 52.70 -27.25 20.67
N GLU A 587 53.27 -26.17 20.12
CA GLU A 587 54.47 -26.16 19.28
C GLU A 587 55.71 -25.68 20.02
N PRO A 588 56.94 -25.99 19.54
CA PRO A 588 58.19 -25.55 20.19
C PRO A 588 58.30 -24.02 20.32
N PHE A 589 57.63 -23.24 19.47
CA PHE A 589 57.63 -21.81 19.50
C PHE A 589 56.27 -21.23 19.01
N CYS A 590 55.68 -20.38 19.82
CA CYS A 590 54.47 -19.66 19.45
C CYS A 590 54.72 -18.14 19.60
N GLN A 591 54.52 -17.39 18.53
CA GLN A 591 54.75 -15.95 18.48
C GLN A 591 53.81 -15.18 19.42
N PHE A 592 52.52 -15.60 19.53
CA PHE A 592 51.48 -14.88 20.25
C PHE A 592 50.94 -15.67 21.46
N THR A 593 51.79 -16.09 22.37
CA THR A 593 51.38 -16.70 23.64
C THR A 593 50.66 -15.74 24.59
N GLN A 594 50.96 -14.44 24.45
CA GLN A 594 50.28 -13.39 25.23
C GLN A 594 49.23 -12.69 24.32
N PRO A 595 47.92 -12.80 24.67
CA PRO A 595 46.84 -12.18 23.88
C PRO A 595 47.00 -10.66 23.72
N SER A 596 47.54 -9.96 24.72
CA SER A 596 47.81 -8.50 24.66
C SER A 596 48.78 -8.09 23.57
N ARG A 597 49.77 -8.94 23.22
CA ARG A 597 50.66 -8.70 22.07
C ARG A 597 49.93 -8.81 20.76
N TYR A 598 49.05 -9.79 20.64
CA TYR A 598 48.24 -9.98 19.45
C TYR A 598 47.29 -8.80 19.19
N LEU A 599 46.64 -8.28 20.24
CA LEU A 599 45.79 -7.11 20.13
C LEU A 599 46.54 -5.86 19.64
N LYS A 600 47.78 -5.67 20.10
CA LYS A 600 48.67 -4.57 19.63
C LYS A 600 49.07 -4.75 18.17
N GLU A 601 49.32 -6.00 17.74
CA GLU A 601 49.68 -6.33 16.37
C GLU A 601 48.54 -6.10 15.37
N ILE A 602 47.29 -6.40 15.76
CA ILE A 602 46.09 -6.13 14.92
C ILE A 602 45.82 -4.62 14.78
N GLY A 603 46.27 -3.80 15.74
CA GLY A 603 46.08 -2.35 15.67
C GLY A 603 44.66 -1.92 16.04
N ILE A 604 44.18 -2.36 17.19
CA ILE A 604 42.82 -1.99 17.71
C ILE A 604 42.77 -0.47 17.90
N ARG A 605 41.70 0.16 17.39
CA ARG A 605 41.54 1.62 17.39
C ARG A 605 40.66 2.11 18.54
N TYR A 606 39.58 1.38 18.82
CA TYR A 606 38.53 1.80 19.74
C TYR A 606 38.39 0.84 20.90
N THR A 607 37.73 1.28 21.95
CA THR A 607 37.30 0.40 23.04
C THR A 607 35.99 -0.32 22.67
N TYR A 608 35.74 -1.48 23.28
CA TYR A 608 34.51 -2.25 23.06
C TYR A 608 33.24 -1.38 23.22
N LYS A 609 33.22 -0.45 24.18
CA LYS A 609 32.06 0.45 24.38
C LYS A 609 31.87 1.40 23.22
N GLU A 610 32.95 1.93 22.66
CA GLU A 610 32.91 2.80 21.49
C GLU A 610 32.44 2.03 20.26
N ASP A 611 32.92 0.80 20.04
CA ASP A 611 32.47 -0.06 18.95
C ASP A 611 30.96 -0.33 19.03
N LEU A 612 30.44 -0.67 20.23
CA LEU A 612 28.99 -0.84 20.41
C LEU A 612 28.21 0.44 20.16
N MET A 613 28.75 1.58 20.54
CA MET A 613 28.13 2.88 20.28
C MET A 613 28.06 3.17 18.79
N PHE A 614 29.14 2.91 18.03
CA PHE A 614 29.13 3.04 16.58
C PHE A 614 28.14 2.09 15.91
N LEU A 615 28.13 0.80 16.27
CA LEU A 615 27.15 -0.17 15.76
C LEU A 615 25.71 0.25 16.05
N SER A 616 25.45 0.74 17.28
CA SER A 616 24.12 1.27 17.62
C SER A 616 23.75 2.50 16.82
N GLY A 617 24.72 3.39 16.56
CA GLY A 617 24.55 4.54 15.67
C GLY A 617 24.20 4.13 14.23
N PHE A 618 24.87 3.10 13.69
CA PHE A 618 24.52 2.53 12.38
C PHE A 618 23.11 1.97 12.35
N ILE A 619 22.65 1.27 13.40
CA ILE A 619 21.27 0.79 13.49
C ILE A 619 20.32 1.98 13.35
N VAL A 620 20.49 3.02 14.16
CA VAL A 620 19.62 4.19 14.14
C VAL A 620 19.61 4.83 12.74
N PHE A 621 20.79 5.00 12.13
CA PHE A 621 20.92 5.58 10.79
C PHE A 621 20.19 4.74 9.72
N ILE A 622 20.41 3.42 9.68
CA ILE A 622 19.79 2.52 8.70
C ILE A 622 18.26 2.53 8.85
N TYR A 623 17.75 2.49 10.07
CA TYR A 623 16.32 2.49 10.31
C TYR A 623 15.66 3.85 10.01
N ILE A 624 16.33 4.98 10.26
CA ILE A 624 15.85 6.30 9.80
C ILE A 624 15.81 6.34 8.27
N LEU A 625 16.86 5.85 7.61
CA LEU A 625 16.91 5.79 6.14
C LEU A 625 15.81 4.89 5.57
N LEU A 626 15.59 3.72 6.16
CA LEU A 626 14.50 2.81 5.80
C LEU A 626 13.13 3.50 5.90
N TYR A 627 12.87 4.22 7.00
CA TYR A 627 11.64 4.97 7.17
C TYR A 627 11.48 6.06 6.09
N ALA A 628 12.56 6.80 5.78
CA ALA A 628 12.56 7.83 4.75
C ALA A 628 12.28 7.25 3.35
N VAL A 629 12.89 6.11 3.00
CA VAL A 629 12.68 5.42 1.71
C VAL A 629 11.26 4.88 1.61
N LEU A 630 10.71 4.27 2.66
CA LEU A 630 9.30 3.85 2.71
C LEU A 630 8.34 5.02 2.51
N LYS A 631 8.58 6.13 3.19
CA LYS A 631 7.77 7.36 3.05
C LYS A 631 7.84 7.93 1.63
N PHE A 632 9.05 7.93 1.04
CA PHE A 632 9.28 8.38 -0.35
C PHE A 632 8.55 7.46 -1.36
N ARG A 633 8.61 6.12 -1.17
CA ARG A 633 7.91 5.17 -2.04
C ARG A 633 6.39 5.35 -1.99
N LEU A 634 5.82 5.55 -0.80
CA LEU A 634 4.40 5.87 -0.65
C LEU A 634 4.04 7.21 -1.30
N TRP A 635 4.87 8.21 -1.12
CA TRP A 635 4.67 9.50 -1.78
C TRP A 635 4.69 9.36 -3.30
N LYS A 636 5.67 8.62 -3.84
CA LYS A 636 5.76 8.34 -5.29
C LYS A 636 4.56 7.52 -5.81
N SER A 637 4.02 6.63 -5.02
CA SER A 637 2.84 5.81 -5.36
C SER A 637 1.55 6.63 -5.41
N ARG A 638 1.45 7.71 -4.62
CA ARG A 638 0.31 8.65 -4.63
C ARG A 638 0.41 9.71 -5.74
N TRP A 639 1.56 9.84 -6.41
CA TRP A 639 1.86 10.84 -7.44
C TRP A 639 2.13 10.18 -8.81
#